data_5d09bc0dbb514588aa17fe24349fac2a
#
_entry.id   5d09bc0dbb514588aa17fe24349fac2a
#
_cell.length_a   1.000
_cell.length_b   1.000
_cell.length_c   1.000
_cell.angle_alpha   90.00
_cell.angle_beta   90.00
_cell.angle_gamma   90.00
#
_symmetry.space_group_name_H-M   'P 1'
#
loop_
_entity.id
_entity.type
_entity.pdbx_description
1 polymer ?
#
loop_
_entity_poly.entity_id
_entity_poly.type
_entity_poly.pdbx_seq_one_letter_code
_entity_poly.pdbx_strand_id
1 'polypeptide(L)'
;MRQVSSSLNVRVLALVTGLGLMLVALFAAPLAGQAEAAKKPRVTIRTTEYGIPRILADKPYGLGYGYGWAIASQQLCTLADTYTTIRGERSKYFGGAVDAPNFISNLDSDFFWKRVRKEQTVQKMMKLKPPNGPLPIVKEVVKGYAAGYNAYLKQTGVKKLPDPRCRGKAWVKPISVLDAYLRFYQLLGYGSTDPSMDGIARAQPPAPDVMKAGAESGQVDPDEVTAEDFDEDFGNFTGGLGSNAVALGKAGVQGGKGLLLGNPHFPWHGSQRFFESQLTIPGKLNVSGASLLGVPVILIGHTRNMAWSHTVSSARRFIAYQETLDPTDPTRYIVDGQSKPMRRTTVTVEDKDGSKKTRTLYSTEHGYVTNSLQGQALFPWTNATAFTIYDVNTGNFRMINHFYEMNRAQSSPQVLKILKKYQGIPWVNTIASDSKGRALYADIGAVPDASNERVAECNIGIGAATWAVARVPAFDGSRSDCDMSKKRAGAAGPGLLPATEMPYLMRSDYVENSNDSYWLSNVDKPLEGFDRIIGEERIAQSERTRLAHKMINEKLDGGKFTLGSLKAMLYNNRVESAELLLDDLIAHCNATPIVLGQSTAEACDALESWDGRNNLDSTGGLFFQRFAGRLYFGLSGPVYSNPFDYTDPVGTPSGLNTTNLDLNISLGQTIQEFNDQDIPLTATRRQYQTVTRQGKKIPIPAGDFEPYGSFNPVWGPWVPSKGITEIDSGSSFIQAVHLTGAKCPKASMILTYSQSENPKSKHFADQTRLYSKKRWAVDRFCPGQQKKSPGLKVKRFGGGAKAERKGY
;
A
#
# COMPACT_ATOMS: atom_id res chain seq x y z
N MET A 1 63.38 12.82 -75.39
CA MET A 1 63.44 11.37 -75.81
C MET A 1 62.92 10.56 -74.60
N ARG A 2 61.81 9.78 -74.89
CA ARG A 2 61.31 8.58 -74.24
C ARG A 2 61.11 8.61 -72.68
N GLN A 3 59.89 8.70 -72.22
CA GLN A 3 58.99 7.54 -71.95
C GLN A 3 59.67 6.35 -71.25
N VAL A 4 59.40 6.14 -69.99
CA VAL A 4 59.21 4.92 -69.17
C VAL A 4 58.90 5.44 -67.73
N SER A 5 57.94 5.10 -67.02
CA SER A 5 56.83 4.19 -67.12
C SER A 5 55.82 4.50 -66.05
N SER A 6 54.56 4.56 -66.40
CA SER A 6 53.40 4.82 -65.57
C SER A 6 52.71 3.56 -64.99
N SER A 7 53.46 2.49 -64.73
CA SER A 7 52.87 1.21 -64.33
C SER A 7 53.07 0.78 -62.86
N LEU A 8 53.91 1.53 -62.10
CA LEU A 8 54.20 1.16 -60.69
C LEU A 8 53.25 1.81 -59.68
N ASN A 9 52.70 2.98 -60.01
CA ASN A 9 51.87 3.74 -59.09
C ASN A 9 50.39 3.26 -58.98
N VAL A 10 49.89 2.55 -60.02
CA VAL A 10 48.50 2.06 -60.02
C VAL A 10 48.35 0.79 -59.16
N ARG A 11 49.41 -0.06 -59.07
CA ARG A 11 49.37 -1.27 -58.24
C ARG A 11 49.52 -0.99 -56.72
N VAL A 12 50.27 0.04 -56.36
CA VAL A 12 50.42 0.42 -54.97
C VAL A 12 49.20 1.14 -54.46
N LEU A 13 48.51 1.92 -55.30
CA LEU A 13 47.27 2.61 -54.92
C LEU A 13 46.09 1.63 -54.79
N ALA A 14 46.05 0.54 -55.58
CA ALA A 14 45.04 -0.48 -55.46
C ALA A 14 45.21 -1.35 -54.18
N LEU A 15 46.48 -1.57 -53.75
CA LEU A 15 46.73 -2.30 -52.47
C LEU A 15 46.42 -1.45 -51.22
N VAL A 16 46.65 -0.16 -51.24
CA VAL A 16 46.38 0.74 -50.13
C VAL A 16 44.86 0.98 -50.01
N THR A 17 44.15 1.11 -51.10
CA THR A 17 42.70 1.22 -51.08
C THR A 17 42.00 -0.08 -50.67
N GLY A 18 42.54 -1.24 -51.08
CA GLY A 18 42.02 -2.54 -50.64
C GLY A 18 42.21 -2.84 -49.17
N LEU A 19 43.34 -2.49 -48.57
CA LEU A 19 43.60 -2.59 -47.13
C LEU A 19 42.82 -1.56 -46.33
N GLY A 20 42.63 -0.33 -46.81
CA GLY A 20 41.84 0.70 -46.15
C GLY A 20 40.35 0.35 -46.09
N LEU A 21 39.81 -0.27 -47.13
CA LEU A 21 38.44 -0.76 -47.17
C LEU A 21 38.20 -2.02 -46.31
N MET A 22 39.20 -2.91 -46.19
CA MET A 22 39.13 -4.03 -45.24
C MET A 22 39.28 -3.62 -43.77
N LEU A 23 40.07 -2.60 -43.45
CA LEU A 23 40.18 -2.07 -42.12
C LEU A 23 38.94 -1.27 -41.67
N VAL A 24 38.27 -0.55 -42.58
CA VAL A 24 36.99 0.14 -42.28
C VAL A 24 35.85 -0.87 -42.19
N ALA A 25 35.87 -1.96 -42.93
CA ALA A 25 34.88 -3.03 -42.77
C ALA A 25 35.02 -3.83 -41.45
N LEU A 26 36.25 -3.88 -40.87
CA LEU A 26 36.50 -4.52 -39.59
C LEU A 26 36.10 -3.64 -38.37
N PHE A 27 36.03 -2.30 -38.55
CA PHE A 27 35.53 -1.38 -37.52
C PHE A 27 34.08 -0.98 -37.66
N ALA A 28 33.42 -1.29 -38.77
CA ALA A 28 31.99 -1.06 -39.03
C ALA A 28 31.14 -2.33 -38.81
N ALA A 29 31.67 -3.40 -38.22
CA ALA A 29 30.85 -4.42 -37.63
C ALA A 29 30.07 -3.75 -36.47
N PRO A 30 28.74 -3.67 -36.52
CA PRO A 30 28.02 -3.24 -35.32
C PRO A 30 28.50 -4.16 -34.22
N LEU A 31 28.83 -3.57 -33.05
CA LEU A 31 28.83 -4.23 -31.79
C LEU A 31 27.36 -4.72 -31.54
N ALA A 32 26.95 -5.69 -32.33
CA ALA A 32 25.98 -6.66 -31.94
C ALA A 32 26.62 -7.30 -30.70
N GLY A 33 26.37 -6.68 -29.54
CA GLY A 33 26.71 -7.27 -28.29
C GLY A 33 26.26 -8.71 -28.41
N GLN A 34 27.18 -9.64 -28.24
CA GLN A 34 26.87 -11.04 -28.16
C GLN A 34 25.65 -11.13 -27.26
N ALA A 35 24.48 -11.33 -27.88
CA ALA A 35 23.31 -11.75 -27.17
C ALA A 35 23.74 -13.09 -26.56
N GLU A 36 24.24 -13.02 -25.34
CA GLU A 36 24.50 -14.17 -24.50
C GLU A 36 23.24 -15.01 -24.64
N ALA A 37 23.36 -16.14 -25.35
CA ALA A 37 22.22 -16.97 -25.70
C ALA A 37 21.49 -17.22 -24.38
N ALA A 38 20.36 -16.54 -24.21
CA ALA A 38 19.71 -16.37 -22.92
C ALA A 38 19.44 -17.79 -22.41
N LYS A 39 20.23 -18.23 -21.46
CA LYS A 39 20.12 -19.57 -20.86
C LYS A 39 18.67 -19.76 -20.48
N LYS A 40 17.98 -20.70 -21.17
CA LYS A 40 16.57 -20.99 -20.90
C LYS A 40 16.36 -21.14 -19.40
N PRO A 41 15.45 -20.35 -18.75
CA PRO A 41 15.29 -20.38 -17.31
C PRO A 41 14.86 -21.76 -16.86
N ARG A 42 15.55 -22.31 -15.86
CA ARG A 42 15.17 -23.60 -15.27
C ARG A 42 14.23 -23.35 -14.11
N VAL A 43 12.93 -23.48 -14.35
CA VAL A 43 11.88 -23.22 -13.36
C VAL A 43 10.70 -24.16 -13.57
N THR A 44 10.12 -24.59 -12.45
CA THR A 44 8.86 -25.35 -12.38
C THR A 44 7.83 -24.51 -11.64
N ILE A 45 6.68 -24.31 -12.26
CA ILE A 45 5.51 -23.68 -11.65
C ILE A 45 4.49 -24.79 -11.40
N ARG A 46 4.16 -25.02 -10.13
CA ARG A 46 3.05 -25.88 -9.71
C ARG A 46 1.88 -24.96 -9.33
N THR A 47 0.83 -24.97 -10.11
CA THR A 47 -0.39 -24.24 -9.76
C THR A 47 -1.28 -25.17 -8.96
N THR A 48 -1.44 -24.88 -7.68
CA THR A 48 -2.27 -25.62 -6.75
C THR A 48 -3.73 -25.17 -6.81
N GLU A 49 -4.58 -25.72 -5.97
CA GLU A 49 -5.98 -25.30 -5.85
C GLU A 49 -6.05 -23.76 -5.68
N TYR A 50 -7.18 -23.17 -6.07
CA TYR A 50 -7.40 -21.71 -6.10
C TYR A 50 -6.44 -20.92 -7.02
N GLY A 51 -5.69 -21.61 -7.89
CA GLY A 51 -4.79 -20.95 -8.84
C GLY A 51 -3.47 -20.46 -8.27
N ILE A 52 -3.08 -20.89 -7.08
CA ILE A 52 -1.90 -20.38 -6.37
C ILE A 52 -0.63 -20.98 -6.97
N PRO A 53 0.30 -20.16 -7.53
CA PRO A 53 1.54 -20.66 -8.11
C PRO A 53 2.61 -20.93 -7.04
N ARG A 54 3.17 -22.13 -7.05
CA ARG A 54 4.32 -22.54 -6.27
C ARG A 54 5.52 -22.63 -7.19
N ILE A 55 6.42 -21.64 -7.11
CA ILE A 55 7.51 -21.42 -8.06
C ILE A 55 8.79 -21.99 -7.49
N LEU A 56 9.31 -23.02 -8.14
CA LEU A 56 10.56 -23.68 -7.80
C LEU A 56 11.60 -23.39 -8.88
N ALA A 57 12.72 -22.77 -8.52
CA ALA A 57 13.80 -22.43 -9.43
C ALA A 57 15.17 -22.77 -8.85
N ASP A 58 16.16 -23.03 -9.75
CA ASP A 58 17.54 -23.27 -9.35
C ASP A 58 18.31 -21.97 -9.06
N LYS A 59 17.90 -20.86 -9.69
CA LYS A 59 18.57 -19.55 -9.67
C LYS A 59 17.58 -18.38 -9.57
N PRO A 60 18.02 -17.21 -9.07
CA PRO A 60 17.18 -16.03 -8.90
C PRO A 60 16.48 -15.57 -10.19
N TYR A 61 17.18 -15.55 -11.32
CA TYR A 61 16.58 -15.23 -12.63
C TYR A 61 15.40 -16.16 -12.97
N GLY A 62 15.57 -17.48 -12.78
CA GLY A 62 14.49 -18.44 -12.99
C GLY A 62 13.30 -18.23 -12.04
N LEU A 63 13.57 -17.85 -10.77
CA LEU A 63 12.52 -17.53 -9.80
C LEU A 63 11.68 -16.34 -10.30
N GLY A 64 12.34 -15.23 -10.64
CA GLY A 64 11.69 -14.06 -11.21
C GLY A 64 10.91 -14.37 -12.49
N TYR A 65 11.49 -15.19 -13.39
CA TYR A 65 10.81 -15.59 -14.62
C TYR A 65 9.53 -16.38 -14.34
N GLY A 66 9.60 -17.35 -13.44
CA GLY A 66 8.41 -18.12 -13.05
C GLY A 66 7.32 -17.25 -12.44
N TYR A 67 7.70 -16.32 -11.56
CA TYR A 67 6.77 -15.38 -10.96
C TYR A 67 6.14 -14.42 -12.01
N GLY A 68 6.96 -13.83 -12.89
CA GLY A 68 6.48 -12.92 -13.93
C GLY A 68 5.54 -13.60 -14.92
N TRP A 69 5.82 -14.86 -15.30
CA TRP A 69 4.94 -15.65 -16.13
C TRP A 69 3.61 -15.98 -15.42
N ALA A 70 3.68 -16.39 -14.14
CA ALA A 70 2.51 -16.80 -13.37
C ALA A 70 1.57 -15.61 -13.11
N ILE A 71 2.10 -14.48 -12.67
CA ILE A 71 1.28 -13.29 -12.39
C ILE A 71 0.66 -12.72 -13.68
N ALA A 72 1.42 -12.66 -14.78
CA ALA A 72 0.90 -12.22 -16.07
C ALA A 72 -0.23 -13.13 -16.58
N SER A 73 -0.20 -14.43 -16.28
CA SER A 73 -1.26 -15.33 -16.69
C SER A 73 -2.59 -15.10 -15.97
N GLN A 74 -2.62 -14.33 -14.89
CA GLN A 74 -3.79 -14.13 -14.03
C GLN A 74 -4.17 -12.66 -13.79
N GLN A 75 -3.20 -11.71 -13.91
CA GLN A 75 -3.34 -10.30 -13.54
C GLN A 75 -2.81 -9.35 -14.63
N LEU A 76 -2.86 -9.76 -15.90
CA LEU A 76 -2.19 -9.03 -16.99
C LEU A 76 -2.80 -7.65 -17.25
N CYS A 77 -4.14 -7.54 -17.23
CA CYS A 77 -4.80 -6.27 -17.54
C CYS A 77 -4.46 -5.20 -16.51
N THR A 78 -4.57 -5.50 -15.23
CA THR A 78 -4.20 -4.57 -14.15
C THR A 78 -2.72 -4.24 -14.16
N LEU A 79 -1.84 -5.23 -14.41
CA LEU A 79 -0.40 -4.96 -14.56
C LEU A 79 -0.11 -4.05 -15.75
N ALA A 80 -0.72 -4.29 -16.91
CA ALA A 80 -0.52 -3.46 -18.09
C ALA A 80 -1.02 -2.02 -17.87
N ASP A 81 -2.15 -1.83 -17.19
CA ASP A 81 -2.64 -0.53 -16.76
C ASP A 81 -1.65 0.17 -15.82
N THR A 82 -1.15 -0.54 -14.81
CA THR A 82 -0.11 -0.04 -13.90
C THR A 82 1.14 0.43 -14.66
N TYR A 83 1.60 -0.35 -15.64
CA TYR A 83 2.75 0.05 -16.46
C TYR A 83 2.44 1.23 -17.39
N THR A 84 1.20 1.40 -17.81
CA THR A 84 0.76 2.60 -18.55
C THR A 84 0.84 3.84 -17.66
N THR A 85 0.42 3.74 -16.40
CA THR A 85 0.53 4.80 -15.40
C THR A 85 1.98 5.25 -15.21
N ILE A 86 2.87 4.34 -14.82
CA ILE A 86 4.28 4.69 -14.53
C ILE A 86 5.12 5.06 -15.78
N ARG A 87 4.55 4.89 -16.97
CA ARG A 87 5.12 5.42 -18.21
C ARG A 87 4.68 6.84 -18.50
N GLY A 88 3.67 7.37 -17.79
CA GLY A 88 3.05 8.65 -18.08
C GLY A 88 2.30 8.63 -19.42
N GLU A 89 1.55 7.57 -19.68
CA GLU A 89 0.84 7.35 -20.94
C GLU A 89 -0.69 7.21 -20.75
N ARG A 90 -1.24 7.52 -19.57
CA ARG A 90 -2.68 7.34 -19.30
C ARG A 90 -3.53 8.27 -20.13
N SER A 91 -3.18 9.55 -20.18
CA SER A 91 -3.91 10.57 -20.98
C SER A 91 -4.07 10.12 -22.42
N LYS A 92 -3.02 9.59 -23.02
CA LYS A 92 -3.00 9.10 -24.40
C LYS A 92 -4.01 7.99 -24.68
N TYR A 93 -4.28 7.10 -23.72
CA TYR A 93 -5.17 5.95 -23.92
C TYR A 93 -6.55 6.12 -23.32
N PHE A 94 -6.66 6.89 -22.22
CA PHE A 94 -7.90 6.98 -21.44
C PHE A 94 -8.50 8.38 -21.41
N GLY A 95 -7.72 9.43 -21.78
CA GLY A 95 -8.10 10.85 -21.71
C GLY A 95 -7.57 11.53 -20.47
N GLY A 96 -7.05 12.75 -20.65
CA GLY A 96 -6.35 13.49 -19.59
C GLY A 96 -7.24 13.95 -18.44
N ALA A 97 -8.51 14.27 -18.73
CA ALA A 97 -9.48 14.74 -17.73
C ALA A 97 -10.10 13.61 -16.89
N VAL A 98 -9.88 12.35 -17.25
CA VAL A 98 -10.41 11.19 -16.50
C VAL A 98 -9.48 10.90 -15.32
N ASP A 99 -10.07 10.51 -14.20
CA ASP A 99 -9.29 10.19 -13.01
C ASP A 99 -8.48 8.89 -13.16
N ALA A 100 -7.26 8.96 -12.67
CA ALA A 100 -6.41 7.79 -12.49
C ALA A 100 -6.88 6.98 -11.27
N PRO A 101 -6.39 5.73 -11.10
CA PRO A 101 -6.80 4.88 -9.97
C PRO A 101 -6.51 5.44 -8.56
N ASN A 102 -5.74 6.50 -8.44
CA ASN A 102 -5.44 7.23 -7.20
C ASN A 102 -6.21 8.55 -7.06
N PHE A 103 -7.35 8.68 -7.73
CA PHE A 103 -8.27 9.83 -7.67
C PHE A 103 -7.71 11.17 -8.17
N ILE A 104 -6.53 11.18 -8.80
CA ILE A 104 -6.00 12.37 -9.51
C ILE A 104 -6.27 12.24 -11.00
N SER A 105 -6.23 13.36 -11.74
CA SER A 105 -6.42 13.30 -13.19
C SER A 105 -5.32 12.50 -13.89
N ASN A 106 -5.65 11.78 -14.97
CA ASN A 106 -4.65 11.09 -15.79
C ASN A 106 -3.57 12.05 -16.29
N LEU A 107 -3.95 13.31 -16.54
CA LEU A 107 -3.02 14.34 -16.99
C LEU A 107 -1.97 14.68 -15.93
N ASP A 108 -2.36 14.89 -14.69
CA ASP A 108 -1.44 15.23 -13.61
C ASP A 108 -0.56 14.03 -13.25
N SER A 109 -1.14 12.83 -13.20
CA SER A 109 -0.40 11.57 -13.08
C SER A 109 0.68 11.44 -14.16
N ASP A 110 0.33 11.71 -15.43
CA ASP A 110 1.29 11.61 -16.55
C ASP A 110 2.39 12.66 -16.47
N PHE A 111 2.09 13.90 -16.04
CA PHE A 111 3.11 14.92 -15.81
C PHE A 111 4.11 14.48 -14.77
N PHE A 112 3.65 13.97 -13.62
CA PHE A 112 4.51 13.46 -12.55
C PHE A 112 5.40 12.32 -13.05
N TRP A 113 4.83 11.27 -13.65
CA TRP A 113 5.58 10.10 -14.08
C TRP A 113 6.55 10.40 -15.22
N LYS A 114 6.19 11.28 -16.15
CA LYS A 114 7.12 11.75 -17.20
C LYS A 114 8.28 12.55 -16.62
N ARG A 115 8.04 13.35 -15.56
CA ARG A 115 9.11 14.02 -14.83
C ARG A 115 10.08 13.00 -14.22
N VAL A 116 9.58 12.03 -13.43
CA VAL A 116 10.39 10.97 -12.81
C VAL A 116 11.27 10.25 -13.86
N ARG A 117 10.70 9.97 -15.03
CA ARG A 117 11.44 9.33 -16.13
C ARG A 117 12.46 10.26 -16.78
N LYS A 118 12.12 11.53 -17.03
CA LYS A 118 13.02 12.52 -17.63
C LYS A 118 14.21 12.82 -16.72
N GLU A 119 13.99 12.92 -15.44
CA GLU A 119 15.03 13.14 -14.44
C GLU A 119 15.89 11.90 -14.16
N GLN A 120 15.51 10.76 -14.72
CA GLN A 120 16.15 9.46 -14.52
C GLN A 120 16.25 9.05 -13.04
N THR A 121 15.28 9.44 -12.21
CA THR A 121 15.28 9.22 -10.77
C THR A 121 15.52 7.73 -10.44
N VAL A 122 14.72 6.85 -11.01
CA VAL A 122 14.82 5.39 -10.76
C VAL A 122 16.12 4.82 -11.34
N GLN A 123 16.57 5.27 -12.51
CA GLN A 123 17.82 4.80 -13.11
C GLN A 123 19.05 5.18 -12.25
N LYS A 124 19.02 6.36 -11.60
CA LYS A 124 20.06 6.77 -10.64
C LYS A 124 20.06 5.83 -9.42
N MET A 125 18.89 5.54 -8.86
CA MET A 125 18.76 4.62 -7.71
C MET A 125 19.24 3.18 -8.04
N MET A 126 18.95 2.68 -9.25
CA MET A 126 19.40 1.35 -9.71
C MET A 126 20.92 1.21 -9.79
N LYS A 127 21.65 2.33 -9.93
CA LYS A 127 23.12 2.38 -10.01
C LYS A 127 23.80 2.44 -8.65
N LEU A 128 23.06 2.79 -7.59
CA LEU A 128 23.61 2.85 -6.24
C LEU A 128 24.15 1.47 -5.79
N LYS A 129 25.15 1.51 -4.93
CA LYS A 129 25.67 0.31 -4.27
C LYS A 129 24.71 -0.15 -3.16
N PRO A 130 24.60 -1.45 -2.88
CA PRO A 130 23.90 -1.92 -1.68
C PRO A 130 24.49 -1.30 -0.40
N PRO A 131 23.68 -1.01 0.62
CA PRO A 131 22.25 -1.34 0.75
C PRO A 131 21.29 -0.38 0.04
N ASN A 132 21.75 0.80 -0.39
CA ASN A 132 20.91 1.85 -0.98
C ASN A 132 20.41 1.50 -2.39
N GLY A 133 21.18 0.76 -3.16
CA GLY A 133 20.78 0.21 -4.45
C GLY A 133 20.49 -1.30 -4.36
N PRO A 134 19.92 -1.90 -5.42
CA PRO A 134 19.50 -3.30 -5.43
C PRO A 134 20.67 -4.28 -5.28
N LEU A 135 20.52 -5.29 -4.41
CA LEU A 135 21.43 -6.43 -4.30
C LEU A 135 21.57 -7.17 -5.64
N PRO A 136 22.74 -7.76 -5.97
CA PRO A 136 22.92 -8.53 -7.21
C PRO A 136 21.86 -9.61 -7.41
N ILE A 137 21.47 -10.30 -6.34
CA ILE A 137 20.43 -11.33 -6.40
C ILE A 137 19.05 -10.75 -6.73
N VAL A 138 18.74 -9.57 -6.22
CA VAL A 138 17.49 -8.85 -6.51
C VAL A 138 17.46 -8.41 -7.98
N LYS A 139 18.59 -7.90 -8.51
CA LYS A 139 18.70 -7.54 -9.93
C LYS A 139 18.35 -8.72 -10.85
N GLU A 140 18.83 -9.93 -10.51
CA GLU A 140 18.52 -11.13 -11.28
C GLU A 140 17.05 -11.55 -11.16
N VAL A 141 16.42 -11.43 -9.98
CA VAL A 141 14.98 -11.69 -9.82
C VAL A 141 14.16 -10.72 -10.68
N VAL A 142 14.47 -9.42 -10.65
CA VAL A 142 13.74 -8.40 -11.42
C VAL A 142 13.92 -8.56 -12.93
N LYS A 143 15.14 -8.89 -13.40
CA LYS A 143 15.37 -9.25 -14.81
C LYS A 143 14.53 -10.46 -15.24
N GLY A 144 14.50 -11.49 -14.39
CA GLY A 144 13.69 -12.67 -14.62
C GLY A 144 12.19 -12.33 -14.68
N TYR A 145 11.72 -11.50 -13.76
CA TYR A 145 10.33 -11.06 -13.71
C TYR A 145 9.86 -10.40 -15.03
N ALA A 146 10.60 -9.41 -15.51
CA ALA A 146 10.30 -8.76 -16.78
C ALA A 146 10.31 -9.76 -17.96
N ALA A 147 11.28 -10.66 -17.99
CA ALA A 147 11.36 -11.69 -19.03
C ALA A 147 10.19 -12.68 -18.96
N GLY A 148 9.75 -13.08 -17.77
CA GLY A 148 8.61 -13.99 -17.58
C GLY A 148 7.27 -13.37 -18.01
N TYR A 149 7.01 -12.11 -17.61
CA TYR A 149 5.86 -11.34 -18.07
C TYR A 149 5.81 -11.27 -19.60
N ASN A 150 6.93 -10.86 -20.22
CA ASN A 150 7.05 -10.74 -21.68
C ASN A 150 6.91 -12.08 -22.39
N ALA A 151 7.40 -13.16 -21.80
CA ALA A 151 7.24 -14.50 -22.35
C ALA A 151 5.78 -14.94 -22.40
N TYR A 152 5.01 -14.67 -21.35
CA TYR A 152 3.58 -14.91 -21.33
C TYR A 152 2.86 -14.09 -22.43
N LEU A 153 3.13 -12.78 -22.48
CA LEU A 153 2.52 -11.88 -23.45
C LEU A 153 2.85 -12.30 -24.90
N LYS A 154 4.11 -12.66 -25.17
CA LYS A 154 4.55 -13.17 -26.48
C LYS A 154 3.87 -14.49 -26.84
N GLN A 155 3.79 -15.44 -25.91
CA GLN A 155 3.17 -16.74 -26.12
C GLN A 155 1.67 -16.61 -26.41
N THR A 156 0.98 -15.74 -25.71
CA THR A 156 -0.48 -15.57 -25.80
C THR A 156 -0.87 -14.65 -26.97
N GLY A 157 -0.10 -13.57 -27.17
CA GLY A 157 -0.42 -12.50 -28.12
C GLY A 157 -1.52 -11.57 -27.59
N VAL A 158 -1.34 -10.26 -27.77
CA VAL A 158 -2.27 -9.23 -27.24
C VAL A 158 -3.69 -9.43 -27.74
N LYS A 159 -3.86 -9.76 -29.03
CA LYS A 159 -5.18 -10.01 -29.64
C LYS A 159 -5.88 -11.28 -29.14
N LYS A 160 -5.15 -12.19 -28.48
CA LYS A 160 -5.67 -13.48 -27.99
C LYS A 160 -5.72 -13.55 -26.45
N LEU A 161 -5.55 -12.45 -25.77
CA LEU A 161 -5.65 -12.41 -24.32
C LEU A 161 -7.03 -12.91 -23.85
N PRO A 162 -7.06 -13.75 -22.79
CA PRO A 162 -8.33 -14.32 -22.33
C PRO A 162 -9.26 -13.27 -21.70
N ASP A 163 -8.70 -12.23 -21.06
CA ASP A 163 -9.45 -11.15 -20.44
C ASP A 163 -9.90 -10.11 -21.50
N PRO A 164 -11.20 -9.87 -21.68
CA PRO A 164 -11.70 -8.94 -22.68
C PRO A 164 -11.35 -7.47 -22.38
N ARG A 165 -11.09 -7.11 -21.12
CA ARG A 165 -10.82 -5.72 -20.71
C ARG A 165 -9.57 -5.15 -21.37
N CYS A 166 -8.56 -5.97 -21.60
CA CYS A 166 -7.30 -5.54 -22.21
C CYS A 166 -6.96 -6.26 -23.54
N ARG A 167 -7.83 -7.17 -24.00
CA ARG A 167 -7.62 -7.89 -25.26
C ARG A 167 -7.55 -6.94 -26.44
N GLY A 168 -6.45 -7.01 -27.20
CA GLY A 168 -6.25 -6.19 -28.41
C GLY A 168 -5.95 -4.71 -28.14
N LYS A 169 -5.82 -4.30 -26.88
CA LYS A 169 -5.59 -2.90 -26.52
C LYS A 169 -4.15 -2.48 -26.75
N ALA A 170 -3.95 -1.28 -27.34
CA ALA A 170 -2.63 -0.77 -27.70
C ALA A 170 -1.73 -0.43 -26.49
N TRP A 171 -2.32 -0.17 -25.33
CA TRP A 171 -1.59 0.08 -24.08
C TRP A 171 -1.00 -1.20 -23.45
N VAL A 172 -1.42 -2.39 -23.90
CA VAL A 172 -0.84 -3.66 -23.45
C VAL A 172 0.47 -3.92 -24.19
N LYS A 173 1.59 -3.62 -23.54
CA LYS A 173 2.93 -3.66 -24.12
C LYS A 173 3.86 -4.58 -23.31
N PRO A 174 4.95 -5.09 -23.91
CA PRO A 174 6.06 -5.66 -23.17
C PRO A 174 6.63 -4.67 -22.15
N ILE A 175 7.20 -5.19 -21.08
CA ILE A 175 7.82 -4.37 -20.03
C ILE A 175 9.35 -4.46 -20.09
N SER A 176 10.00 -3.40 -19.70
CA SER A 176 11.45 -3.35 -19.47
C SER A 176 11.78 -3.66 -18.01
N VAL A 177 13.04 -3.90 -17.71
CA VAL A 177 13.54 -3.97 -16.33
C VAL A 177 13.32 -2.64 -15.59
N LEU A 178 13.43 -1.52 -16.30
CA LEU A 178 13.13 -0.20 -15.73
C LEU A 178 11.67 -0.07 -15.33
N ASP A 179 10.73 -0.57 -16.12
CA ASP A 179 9.30 -0.53 -15.75
C ASP A 179 9.04 -1.30 -14.44
N ALA A 180 9.71 -2.44 -14.24
CA ALA A 180 9.62 -3.18 -12.98
C ALA A 180 10.18 -2.37 -11.78
N TYR A 181 11.29 -1.65 -11.96
CA TYR A 181 11.83 -0.77 -10.91
C TYR A 181 10.98 0.49 -10.69
N LEU A 182 10.38 1.05 -11.73
CA LEU A 182 9.40 2.14 -11.61
C LEU A 182 8.17 1.69 -10.80
N ARG A 183 7.75 0.42 -10.94
CA ARG A 183 6.68 -0.12 -10.11
C ARG A 183 7.06 -0.15 -8.62
N PHE A 184 8.30 -0.48 -8.27
CA PHE A 184 8.77 -0.37 -6.89
C PHE A 184 8.78 1.07 -6.39
N TYR A 185 9.22 2.00 -7.24
CA TYR A 185 9.19 3.42 -6.93
C TYR A 185 7.76 3.93 -6.66
N GLN A 186 6.78 3.48 -7.46
CA GLN A 186 5.38 3.79 -7.22
C GLN A 186 4.89 3.30 -5.84
N LEU A 187 5.29 2.10 -5.42
CA LEU A 187 4.91 1.59 -4.09
C LEU A 187 5.49 2.40 -2.93
N LEU A 188 6.64 3.04 -3.13
CA LEU A 188 7.21 3.93 -2.12
C LEU A 188 6.34 5.16 -1.91
N GLY A 189 5.75 5.69 -2.99
CA GLY A 189 4.94 6.90 -2.98
C GLY A 189 3.59 6.80 -2.29
N TYR A 190 3.00 5.59 -2.16
CA TYR A 190 1.63 5.42 -1.64
C TYR A 190 1.37 6.03 -0.26
N GLY A 191 2.35 6.06 0.61
CA GLY A 191 2.26 6.70 1.93
C GLY A 191 3.07 7.99 2.03
N SER A 192 3.43 8.64 0.94
CA SER A 192 4.29 9.83 0.97
C SER A 192 4.02 10.83 -0.17
N THR A 193 4.55 10.61 -1.37
CA THR A 193 4.44 11.58 -2.48
C THR A 193 3.07 11.55 -3.18
N ASP A 194 2.38 10.40 -3.22
CA ASP A 194 1.12 10.26 -3.95
C ASP A 194 0.05 11.29 -3.54
N PRO A 195 -0.13 11.63 -2.24
CA PRO A 195 -1.06 12.67 -1.80
C PRO A 195 -0.77 14.08 -2.32
N SER A 196 0.46 14.35 -2.74
CA SER A 196 0.88 15.67 -3.28
C SER A 196 1.09 15.66 -4.79
N MET A 197 0.78 14.57 -5.47
CA MET A 197 1.14 14.38 -6.89
C MET A 197 0.45 15.39 -7.81
N ASP A 198 -0.81 15.74 -7.54
CA ASP A 198 -1.58 16.76 -8.25
C ASP A 198 -0.97 18.15 -8.03
N GLY A 199 -0.68 18.50 -6.78
CA GLY A 199 -0.01 19.74 -6.39
C GLY A 199 1.35 19.89 -7.07
N ILE A 200 2.16 18.83 -7.09
CA ILE A 200 3.44 18.81 -7.79
C ILE A 200 3.26 19.00 -9.31
N ALA A 201 2.23 18.40 -9.88
CA ALA A 201 1.96 18.52 -11.31
C ALA A 201 1.40 19.89 -11.72
N ARG A 202 0.73 20.60 -10.81
CA ARG A 202 0.03 21.86 -11.07
C ARG A 202 0.77 23.10 -10.60
N ALA A 203 1.71 22.98 -9.63
CA ALA A 203 2.43 24.12 -9.07
C ALA A 203 3.13 24.94 -10.17
N GLN A 204 2.79 26.23 -10.23
CA GLN A 204 3.34 27.22 -11.16
C GLN A 204 3.67 28.51 -10.39
N PRO A 205 4.72 29.24 -10.78
CA PRO A 205 5.02 30.54 -10.19
C PRO A 205 3.88 31.54 -10.47
N PRO A 206 3.69 32.55 -9.61
CA PRO A 206 2.69 33.57 -9.80
C PRO A 206 2.85 34.27 -11.16
N ALA A 207 1.72 34.69 -11.76
CA ALA A 207 1.73 35.40 -13.04
C ALA A 207 2.41 36.78 -12.91
N PRO A 208 3.12 37.26 -13.96
CA PRO A 208 3.83 38.55 -13.89
C PRO A 208 2.97 39.76 -13.51
N ASP A 209 1.68 39.73 -13.83
CA ASP A 209 0.73 40.82 -13.52
C ASP A 209 0.38 40.84 -12.02
N VAL A 210 0.31 39.68 -11.37
CA VAL A 210 0.13 39.56 -9.91
C VAL A 210 1.36 40.09 -9.17
N MET A 211 2.56 39.86 -9.73
CA MET A 211 3.82 40.37 -9.18
C MET A 211 3.87 41.90 -9.10
N LYS A 212 3.27 42.63 -10.09
CA LYS A 212 3.23 44.07 -10.15
C LYS A 212 2.20 44.69 -9.18
N ALA A 213 1.19 43.95 -8.82
CA ALA A 213 0.08 44.45 -7.97
C ALA A 213 0.38 44.46 -6.47
N GLY A 214 1.54 43.93 -6.02
CA GLY A 214 1.87 43.85 -4.59
C GLY A 214 0.86 43.07 -3.75
N ALA A 215 0.03 42.25 -4.42
CA ALA A 215 -1.03 41.50 -3.75
C ALA A 215 -0.44 40.36 -2.91
N GLU A 216 -0.60 40.44 -1.60
CA GLU A 216 -0.49 39.35 -0.65
C GLU A 216 -1.64 38.32 -0.86
N SER A 217 -2.01 38.03 -2.10
CA SER A 217 -3.11 37.12 -2.38
C SER A 217 -2.60 35.69 -2.29
N GLY A 218 -3.00 34.97 -1.26
CA GLY A 218 -2.85 33.53 -1.14
C GLY A 218 -2.06 32.99 0.04
N GLN A 219 -1.79 33.77 1.07
CA GLN A 219 -1.40 33.17 2.35
C GLN A 219 -2.62 32.49 2.96
N VAL A 220 -2.50 31.20 3.23
CA VAL A 220 -3.47 30.49 4.08
C VAL A 220 -3.23 31.00 5.49
N ASP A 221 -4.27 31.49 6.14
CA ASP A 221 -4.18 31.85 7.55
C ASP A 221 -3.92 30.58 8.37
N PRO A 222 -2.81 30.52 9.13
CA PRO A 222 -2.55 29.36 9.97
C PRO A 222 -3.67 29.05 10.97
N ASP A 223 -4.41 30.07 11.40
CA ASP A 223 -5.51 29.90 12.36
C ASP A 223 -6.78 29.33 11.70
N GLU A 224 -6.87 29.37 10.37
CA GLU A 224 -7.97 28.77 9.60
C GLU A 224 -7.70 27.29 9.23
N VAL A 225 -6.50 26.76 9.48
CA VAL A 225 -6.16 25.37 9.20
C VAL A 225 -6.77 24.48 10.28
N THR A 226 -7.73 23.67 9.88
CA THR A 226 -8.47 22.76 10.78
C THR A 226 -8.14 21.29 10.53
N ALA A 227 -8.57 20.41 11.43
CA ALA A 227 -8.43 18.97 11.21
C ALA A 227 -9.28 18.48 10.02
N GLU A 228 -10.36 19.21 9.68
CA GLU A 228 -11.24 18.90 8.55
C GLU A 228 -10.58 19.19 7.18
N ASP A 229 -9.61 20.12 7.13
CA ASP A 229 -8.77 20.34 5.92
C ASP A 229 -7.85 19.15 5.63
N PHE A 230 -7.62 18.37 6.64
CA PHE A 230 -6.97 17.07 6.53
C PHE A 230 -8.06 16.04 6.80
N ASP A 231 -8.58 15.42 5.74
CA ASP A 231 -9.49 14.28 5.83
C ASP A 231 -9.15 13.44 7.07
N GLU A 232 -10.16 13.03 7.88
CA GLU A 232 -9.96 12.17 9.06
C GLU A 232 -9.07 10.96 8.74
N ASP A 233 -9.02 10.57 7.47
CA ASP A 233 -8.06 9.65 6.86
C ASP A 233 -6.63 10.20 6.66
N PHE A 234 -6.27 11.40 7.15
CA PHE A 234 -4.86 11.83 7.12
C PHE A 234 -3.97 10.90 7.98
N GLY A 235 -4.57 10.23 8.95
CA GLY A 235 -4.00 9.03 9.57
C GLY A 235 -3.80 7.89 8.56
N ASN A 236 -4.66 7.79 7.57
CA ASN A 236 -4.65 6.82 6.48
C ASN A 236 -4.32 7.50 5.15
N PHE A 237 -3.09 8.00 4.97
CA PHE A 237 -2.56 8.54 3.72
C PHE A 237 -2.81 7.67 2.47
N THR A 238 -3.48 6.59 2.63
CA THR A 238 -3.56 5.47 1.71
C THR A 238 -4.95 5.29 1.10
N GLY A 239 -5.84 6.29 1.22
CA GLY A 239 -7.14 6.27 0.54
C GLY A 239 -8.00 5.05 0.92
N GLY A 240 -8.29 4.87 2.22
CA GLY A 240 -9.08 3.73 2.72
C GLY A 240 -8.28 2.42 2.84
N LEU A 241 -6.95 2.48 2.92
CA LEU A 241 -6.12 1.33 3.25
C LEU A 241 -6.00 1.18 4.77
N GLY A 242 -6.26 -0.01 5.25
CA GLY A 242 -6.08 -0.37 6.65
C GLY A 242 -5.50 -1.77 6.80
N SER A 243 -5.43 -2.25 8.02
CA SER A 243 -5.02 -3.64 8.29
C SER A 243 -5.23 -3.99 9.76
N ASN A 244 -5.37 -5.29 10.05
CA ASN A 244 -5.21 -5.81 11.41
C ASN A 244 -4.11 -6.87 11.41
N ALA A 245 -3.29 -6.91 12.45
CA ALA A 245 -2.33 -7.99 12.65
C ALA A 245 -2.14 -8.30 14.12
N VAL A 246 -2.26 -9.58 14.45
CA VAL A 246 -2.04 -10.12 15.81
C VAL A 246 -0.94 -11.16 15.75
N ALA A 247 0.13 -10.95 16.50
CA ALA A 247 1.16 -11.95 16.71
C ALA A 247 1.14 -12.43 18.17
N LEU A 248 1.09 -13.74 18.34
CA LEU A 248 1.05 -14.40 19.63
C LEU A 248 2.34 -15.19 19.87
N GLY A 249 2.84 -15.10 21.08
CA GLY A 249 4.03 -15.80 21.55
C GLY A 249 3.69 -17.03 22.40
N LYS A 250 4.73 -17.63 23.01
CA LYS A 250 4.61 -18.89 23.75
C LYS A 250 3.67 -18.87 24.94
N ALA A 251 3.48 -17.71 25.56
CA ALA A 251 2.58 -17.55 26.71
C ALA A 251 1.11 -17.57 26.26
N GLY A 252 0.81 -16.97 25.09
CA GLY A 252 -0.55 -16.84 24.55
C GLY A 252 -1.01 -18.03 23.69
N VAL A 253 -0.12 -18.98 23.33
CA VAL A 253 -0.44 -20.05 22.36
C VAL A 253 -0.40 -21.44 23.02
N GLN A 254 -1.40 -22.27 22.75
CA GLN A 254 -1.40 -23.66 23.17
C GLN A 254 -0.23 -24.42 22.52
N GLY A 255 0.58 -25.08 23.35
CA GLY A 255 1.79 -25.75 22.90
C GLY A 255 3.03 -24.85 22.82
N GLY A 256 2.94 -23.58 23.24
CA GLY A 256 4.09 -22.70 23.48
C GLY A 256 4.87 -22.28 22.25
N LYS A 257 4.21 -22.19 21.08
CA LYS A 257 4.78 -21.79 19.78
C LYS A 257 4.21 -20.47 19.28
N GLY A 258 4.72 -19.99 18.15
CA GLY A 258 4.20 -18.75 17.55
C GLY A 258 2.94 -18.95 16.73
N LEU A 259 2.06 -17.95 16.77
CA LEU A 259 0.83 -17.90 15.99
C LEU A 259 0.66 -16.47 15.45
N LEU A 260 0.21 -16.32 14.20
CA LEU A 260 0.03 -15.02 13.55
C LEU A 260 -1.29 -14.99 12.78
N LEU A 261 -2.05 -13.91 13.00
CA LEU A 261 -3.11 -13.46 12.09
C LEU A 261 -2.62 -12.21 11.37
N GLY A 262 -2.75 -12.17 10.05
CA GLY A 262 -2.55 -10.97 9.24
C GLY A 262 -3.76 -10.76 8.36
N ASN A 263 -4.31 -9.56 8.38
CA ASN A 263 -5.47 -9.16 7.60
C ASN A 263 -5.30 -7.73 7.08
N PRO A 264 -4.53 -7.52 5.99
CA PRO A 264 -4.48 -6.22 5.34
C PRO A 264 -5.81 -5.90 4.67
N HIS A 265 -6.25 -4.65 4.81
CA HIS A 265 -7.44 -4.11 4.19
C HIS A 265 -7.01 -3.25 3.00
N PHE A 266 -7.17 -3.79 1.81
CA PHE A 266 -6.69 -3.21 0.56
C PHE A 266 -7.77 -3.25 -0.51
N PRO A 267 -7.63 -2.45 -1.59
CA PRO A 267 -8.60 -2.44 -2.68
C PRO A 267 -8.79 -3.83 -3.30
N TRP A 268 -10.07 -4.15 -3.59
CA TRP A 268 -10.41 -5.37 -4.32
C TRP A 268 -10.18 -5.23 -5.83
N HIS A 269 -9.86 -4.01 -6.28
CA HIS A 269 -9.60 -3.65 -7.67
C HIS A 269 -8.25 -2.92 -7.81
N GLY A 270 -7.74 -2.82 -9.03
CA GLY A 270 -6.55 -2.02 -9.34
C GLY A 270 -5.21 -2.61 -8.90
N SER A 271 -4.19 -1.76 -8.92
CA SER A 271 -2.78 -2.16 -8.77
C SER A 271 -2.35 -2.51 -7.36
N GLN A 272 -3.16 -2.12 -6.36
CA GLN A 272 -2.88 -2.39 -4.94
C GLN A 272 -3.42 -3.76 -4.48
N ARG A 273 -3.96 -4.56 -5.39
CA ARG A 273 -4.35 -5.95 -5.10
C ARG A 273 -3.14 -6.81 -4.77
N PHE A 274 -3.36 -7.79 -3.88
CA PHE A 274 -2.37 -8.84 -3.62
C PHE A 274 -2.45 -9.97 -4.64
N PHE A 275 -1.33 -10.66 -4.80
CA PHE A 275 -1.18 -11.89 -5.56
C PHE A 275 -0.48 -12.94 -4.70
N GLU A 276 -1.15 -14.03 -4.44
CA GLU A 276 -0.67 -15.13 -3.61
C GLU A 276 0.32 -16.01 -4.37
N SER A 277 1.43 -16.37 -3.75
CA SER A 277 2.43 -17.24 -4.36
C SER A 277 3.39 -17.86 -3.33
N GLN A 278 4.13 -18.89 -3.75
CA GLN A 278 5.28 -19.39 -3.01
C GLN A 278 6.53 -19.32 -3.88
N LEU A 279 7.62 -18.83 -3.29
CA LEU A 279 8.92 -18.66 -3.95
C LEU A 279 9.95 -19.59 -3.31
N THR A 280 10.57 -20.47 -4.12
CA THR A 280 11.53 -21.47 -3.62
C THR A 280 12.80 -21.51 -4.48
N ILE A 281 13.94 -21.29 -3.82
CA ILE A 281 15.28 -21.67 -4.30
C ILE A 281 15.86 -22.61 -3.24
N PRO A 282 16.01 -23.91 -3.51
CA PRO A 282 16.42 -24.88 -2.50
C PRO A 282 17.69 -24.49 -1.76
N GLY A 283 17.67 -24.60 -0.43
CA GLY A 283 18.76 -24.22 0.45
C GLY A 283 18.97 -22.71 0.65
N LYS A 284 18.24 -21.86 -0.07
CA LYS A 284 18.42 -20.38 -0.03
C LYS A 284 17.17 -19.62 0.33
N LEU A 285 16.03 -20.03 -0.21
CA LEU A 285 14.74 -19.32 -0.08
C LEU A 285 13.59 -20.32 -0.12
N ASN A 286 12.68 -20.25 0.83
CA ASN A 286 11.38 -20.92 0.75
C ASN A 286 10.38 -20.11 1.58
N VAL A 287 9.52 -19.36 0.89
CA VAL A 287 8.58 -18.41 1.48
C VAL A 287 7.25 -18.47 0.75
N SER A 288 6.15 -18.47 1.50
CA SER A 288 4.77 -18.45 0.99
C SER A 288 4.04 -17.23 1.53
N GLY A 289 3.14 -16.67 0.74
CA GLY A 289 2.36 -15.51 1.12
C GLY A 289 1.89 -14.73 -0.09
N ALA A 290 1.75 -13.41 0.06
CA ALA A 290 1.29 -12.53 -1.00
C ALA A 290 2.15 -11.29 -1.17
N SER A 291 2.04 -10.70 -2.34
CA SER A 291 2.70 -9.45 -2.71
C SER A 291 1.74 -8.57 -3.50
N LEU A 292 1.89 -7.27 -3.37
CA LEU A 292 1.22 -6.33 -4.27
C LEU A 292 1.62 -6.61 -5.72
N LEU A 293 0.71 -6.38 -6.66
CA LEU A 293 0.92 -6.69 -8.07
C LEU A 293 2.20 -6.04 -8.60
N GLY A 294 3.00 -6.84 -9.31
CA GLY A 294 4.26 -6.39 -9.91
C GLY A 294 5.51 -6.52 -9.03
N VAL A 295 5.40 -7.07 -7.81
CA VAL A 295 6.51 -7.21 -6.85
C VAL A 295 6.94 -8.68 -6.72
N PRO A 296 8.09 -9.10 -7.25
CA PRO A 296 8.53 -10.49 -7.25
C PRO A 296 9.27 -10.93 -5.98
N VAL A 297 8.82 -10.47 -4.82
CA VAL A 297 9.20 -10.90 -3.46
C VAL A 297 7.95 -10.96 -2.60
N ILE A 298 7.92 -11.76 -1.56
CA ILE A 298 6.76 -11.84 -0.67
C ILE A 298 6.79 -10.67 0.31
N LEU A 299 5.73 -9.86 0.30
CA LEU A 299 5.58 -8.73 1.22
C LEU A 299 4.98 -9.17 2.55
N ILE A 300 3.94 -10.01 2.54
CA ILE A 300 3.27 -10.56 3.72
C ILE A 300 3.23 -12.08 3.58
N GLY A 301 3.66 -12.82 4.60
CA GLY A 301 3.69 -14.27 4.49
C GLY A 301 4.44 -14.98 5.60
N HIS A 302 4.93 -16.17 5.29
CA HIS A 302 5.67 -16.98 6.24
C HIS A 302 6.77 -17.81 5.58
N THR A 303 7.78 -18.13 6.38
CA THR A 303 8.75 -19.20 6.14
C THR A 303 8.35 -20.43 6.96
N ARG A 304 9.25 -21.39 7.07
CA ARG A 304 9.06 -22.53 7.98
C ARG A 304 8.95 -22.12 9.46
N ASN A 305 9.73 -21.13 9.86
CA ASN A 305 9.95 -20.81 11.28
C ASN A 305 9.45 -19.42 11.71
N MET A 306 8.97 -18.61 10.78
CA MET A 306 8.55 -17.25 11.06
C MET A 306 7.38 -16.86 10.14
N ALA A 307 6.44 -16.10 10.67
CA ALA A 307 5.36 -15.46 9.92
C ALA A 307 5.34 -13.96 10.25
N TRP A 308 4.93 -13.15 9.26
CA TRP A 308 4.81 -11.71 9.44
C TRP A 308 3.65 -11.14 8.64
N SER A 309 3.14 -10.03 9.12
CA SER A 309 2.20 -9.16 8.44
C SER A 309 2.63 -7.70 8.60
N HIS A 310 1.97 -6.84 7.88
CA HIS A 310 2.13 -5.41 7.97
C HIS A 310 0.77 -4.75 8.19
N THR A 311 0.76 -3.62 8.91
CA THR A 311 -0.36 -2.70 9.02
C THR A 311 0.11 -1.32 8.56
N VAL A 312 -0.78 -0.48 8.05
CA VAL A 312 -0.41 0.90 7.73
C VAL A 312 0.01 1.61 9.01
N SER A 313 1.15 2.29 8.95
CA SER A 313 1.72 3.00 10.10
C SER A 313 1.19 4.43 10.16
N SER A 314 1.00 4.96 11.34
CA SER A 314 0.64 6.36 11.59
C SER A 314 1.80 7.33 11.37
N ALA A 315 3.06 6.86 11.27
CA ALA A 315 4.22 7.72 11.09
C ALA A 315 4.20 8.47 9.76
N ARG A 316 4.54 9.76 9.79
CA ARG A 316 4.68 10.57 8.58
C ARG A 316 5.94 10.17 7.82
N ARG A 317 5.87 10.18 6.50
CA ARG A 317 6.95 9.74 5.61
C ARG A 317 7.54 10.90 4.81
N PHE A 318 7.03 12.09 5.03
CA PHE A 318 7.49 13.34 4.43
C PHE A 318 7.30 14.49 5.42
N ILE A 319 7.97 15.60 5.10
CA ILE A 319 7.74 16.91 5.70
C ILE A 319 7.61 17.93 4.57
N ALA A 320 7.04 19.09 4.87
CA ALA A 320 7.12 20.24 3.99
C ALA A 320 8.35 21.08 4.30
N TYR A 321 8.78 21.88 3.32
CA TYR A 321 9.65 23.04 3.53
C TYR A 321 8.95 24.28 3.03
N GLN A 322 9.00 25.34 3.79
CA GLN A 322 8.63 26.67 3.35
C GLN A 322 9.90 27.35 2.81
N GLU A 323 9.91 27.55 1.50
CA GLU A 323 11.02 28.21 0.80
C GLU A 323 10.82 29.72 0.83
N THR A 324 11.79 30.47 1.30
CA THR A 324 11.87 31.93 1.11
C THR A 324 12.33 32.22 -0.31
N LEU A 325 11.60 33.03 -1.07
CA LEU A 325 11.89 33.30 -2.46
C LEU A 325 12.70 34.58 -2.64
N ASP A 326 13.43 34.66 -3.76
CA ASP A 326 14.12 35.85 -4.20
C ASP A 326 13.09 36.93 -4.62
N PRO A 327 13.10 38.14 -4.03
CA PRO A 327 12.11 39.16 -4.35
C PRO A 327 12.07 39.56 -5.82
N THR A 328 13.13 39.26 -6.59
CA THR A 328 13.26 39.64 -8.00
C THR A 328 12.83 38.52 -8.95
N ASP A 329 12.81 37.25 -8.49
CA ASP A 329 12.45 36.10 -9.31
C ASP A 329 11.83 34.98 -8.43
N PRO A 330 10.51 34.75 -8.46
CA PRO A 330 9.84 33.73 -7.65
C PRO A 330 10.21 32.30 -8.05
N THR A 331 11.04 32.08 -9.05
CA THR A 331 11.61 30.79 -9.41
C THR A 331 13.02 30.56 -8.85
N ARG A 332 13.44 31.46 -7.93
CA ARG A 332 14.66 31.34 -7.14
C ARG A 332 14.34 31.35 -5.65
N TYR A 333 15.09 30.62 -4.87
CA TYR A 333 14.91 30.51 -3.42
C TYR A 333 16.21 30.87 -2.70
N ILE A 334 16.09 31.25 -1.45
CA ILE A 334 17.22 31.72 -0.64
C ILE A 334 17.60 30.64 0.37
N VAL A 335 18.88 30.33 0.49
CA VAL A 335 19.46 29.49 1.55
C VAL A 335 20.67 30.19 2.12
N ASP A 336 20.69 30.42 3.42
CA ASP A 336 21.76 31.16 4.14
C ASP A 336 22.12 32.50 3.44
N GLY A 337 21.10 33.23 3.01
CA GLY A 337 21.25 34.51 2.31
C GLY A 337 21.66 34.39 0.83
N GLN A 338 21.86 33.18 0.30
CA GLN A 338 22.24 32.95 -1.09
C GLN A 338 21.05 32.56 -1.97
N SER A 339 20.80 33.34 -3.03
CA SER A 339 19.81 33.07 -4.03
C SER A 339 20.20 31.92 -4.96
N LYS A 340 19.41 30.85 -4.99
CA LYS A 340 19.62 29.64 -5.80
C LYS A 340 18.47 29.47 -6.80
N PRO A 341 18.73 29.10 -8.07
CA PRO A 341 17.65 28.82 -9.02
C PRO A 341 16.98 27.48 -8.70
N MET A 342 15.65 27.43 -8.77
CA MET A 342 14.92 26.16 -8.78
C MET A 342 15.28 25.35 -10.01
N ARG A 343 15.39 24.03 -9.85
CA ARG A 343 15.54 23.12 -10.98
C ARG A 343 14.23 23.04 -11.75
N ARG A 344 14.28 23.22 -13.07
CA ARG A 344 13.16 23.21 -13.98
C ARG A 344 13.15 21.93 -14.82
N THR A 345 12.03 21.23 -14.87
CA THR A 345 11.85 20.04 -15.71
C THR A 345 10.61 20.20 -16.58
N THR A 346 10.78 20.58 -17.83
CA THR A 346 9.66 20.73 -18.79
C THR A 346 9.31 19.38 -19.39
N VAL A 347 8.05 18.98 -19.30
CA VAL A 347 7.53 17.73 -19.87
C VAL A 347 6.29 17.98 -20.71
N THR A 348 6.08 17.11 -21.72
CA THR A 348 4.92 17.17 -22.60
C THR A 348 4.12 15.87 -22.50
N VAL A 349 2.83 15.99 -22.29
CA VAL A 349 1.85 14.90 -22.25
C VAL A 349 0.99 14.97 -23.51
N GLU A 350 0.80 13.83 -24.18
CA GLU A 350 -0.12 13.65 -25.30
C GLU A 350 -1.45 13.15 -24.77
N ASP A 351 -2.54 13.79 -25.15
CA ASP A 351 -3.90 13.38 -24.80
C ASP A 351 -4.48 12.42 -25.86
N LYS A 352 -5.63 11.83 -25.56
CA LYS A 352 -6.30 10.83 -26.42
C LYS A 352 -6.73 11.37 -27.78
N ASP A 353 -7.03 12.66 -27.83
CA ASP A 353 -7.36 13.37 -29.08
C ASP A 353 -6.13 13.77 -29.92
N GLY A 354 -4.92 13.42 -29.45
CA GLY A 354 -3.66 13.80 -30.09
C GLY A 354 -3.12 15.17 -29.69
N SER A 355 -3.88 15.97 -28.92
CA SER A 355 -3.41 17.25 -28.40
C SER A 355 -2.22 17.04 -27.43
N LYS A 356 -1.37 18.06 -27.33
CA LYS A 356 -0.18 18.03 -26.47
C LYS A 356 -0.23 19.17 -25.48
N LYS A 357 -0.05 18.83 -24.18
CA LYS A 357 0.04 19.79 -23.09
C LYS A 357 1.46 19.77 -22.55
N THR A 358 2.06 20.94 -22.37
CA THR A 358 3.42 21.10 -21.85
C THR A 358 3.40 21.87 -20.56
N ARG A 359 4.10 21.39 -19.53
CA ARG A 359 4.31 22.07 -18.25
C ARG A 359 5.78 22.06 -17.86
N THR A 360 6.23 23.09 -17.16
CA THR A 360 7.50 23.10 -16.45
C THR A 360 7.20 22.81 -14.99
N LEU A 361 7.85 21.80 -14.42
CA LEU A 361 7.74 21.37 -13.04
C LEU A 361 9.00 21.79 -12.30
N TYR A 362 8.86 22.21 -11.06
CA TYR A 362 9.94 22.84 -10.29
C TYR A 362 10.34 21.97 -9.09
N SER A 363 11.58 22.11 -8.64
CA SER A 363 12.07 21.54 -7.38
C SER A 363 13.25 22.38 -6.85
N THR A 364 13.40 22.36 -5.53
CA THR A 364 14.59 22.86 -4.83
C THR A 364 15.49 21.68 -4.46
N GLU A 365 16.48 21.91 -3.63
CA GLU A 365 17.28 20.84 -3.00
C GLU A 365 16.47 20.08 -1.95
N HIS A 366 15.41 20.68 -1.38
CA HIS A 366 14.55 20.06 -0.37
C HIS A 366 13.49 19.12 -0.97
N GLY A 367 13.09 19.30 -2.23
CA GLY A 367 12.12 18.42 -2.85
C GLY A 367 11.36 19.00 -4.02
N TYR A 368 10.22 18.41 -4.32
CA TYR A 368 9.34 18.88 -5.38
C TYR A 368 8.47 20.02 -4.88
N VAL A 369 8.41 21.13 -5.66
CA VAL A 369 7.46 22.22 -5.38
C VAL A 369 6.06 21.70 -5.56
N THR A 370 5.21 21.97 -4.59
CA THR A 370 3.77 21.62 -4.59
C THR A 370 2.93 22.82 -4.19
N ASN A 371 1.68 22.88 -4.61
CA ASN A 371 0.71 23.88 -4.16
C ASN A 371 -0.47 23.25 -3.41
N SER A 372 -0.51 21.93 -3.28
CA SER A 372 -1.56 21.23 -2.56
C SER A 372 -1.01 20.02 -1.80
N LEU A 373 -1.78 19.59 -0.80
CA LEU A 373 -1.60 18.34 -0.08
C LEU A 373 -2.98 17.68 0.01
N GLN A 374 -3.09 16.44 -0.47
CA GLN A 374 -4.35 15.69 -0.58
C GLN A 374 -5.48 16.45 -1.34
N GLY A 375 -5.11 17.22 -2.34
CA GLY A 375 -6.07 18.05 -3.09
C GLY A 375 -6.43 19.37 -2.42
N GLN A 376 -6.07 19.57 -1.13
CA GLN A 376 -6.27 20.83 -0.42
C GLN A 376 -5.19 21.85 -0.79
N ALA A 377 -5.57 23.07 -1.11
CA ALA A 377 -4.67 24.15 -1.57
C ALA A 377 -3.92 24.82 -0.41
N LEU A 378 -3.25 24.02 0.43
CA LEU A 378 -2.60 24.51 1.65
C LEU A 378 -1.24 25.16 1.43
N PHE A 379 -0.64 25.04 0.25
CA PHE A 379 0.74 25.43 -0.03
C PHE A 379 0.84 26.41 -1.21
N PRO A 380 0.33 27.63 -1.07
CA PRO A 380 0.32 28.59 -2.18
C PRO A 380 1.74 28.98 -2.59
N TRP A 381 1.97 29.09 -3.90
CA TRP A 381 3.18 29.70 -4.43
C TRP A 381 2.95 31.20 -4.65
N THR A 382 3.55 32.01 -3.78
CA THR A 382 3.43 33.47 -3.79
C THR A 382 4.70 34.15 -4.38
N ASN A 383 4.81 35.48 -4.30
CA ASN A 383 6.05 36.18 -4.64
C ASN A 383 7.14 36.02 -3.56
N ALA A 384 6.75 35.69 -2.33
CA ALA A 384 7.65 35.61 -1.19
C ALA A 384 7.97 34.17 -0.77
N THR A 385 7.02 33.24 -0.99
CA THR A 385 7.10 31.87 -0.48
C THR A 385 6.64 30.84 -1.50
N ALA A 386 7.24 29.65 -1.45
CA ALA A 386 6.77 28.43 -2.08
C ALA A 386 6.95 27.26 -1.12
N PHE A 387 6.30 26.14 -1.40
CA PHE A 387 6.44 24.95 -0.56
C PHE A 387 6.98 23.76 -1.35
N THR A 388 7.82 22.98 -0.69
CA THR A 388 8.33 21.72 -1.26
C THR A 388 8.05 20.56 -0.33
N ILE A 389 7.90 19.36 -0.91
CA ILE A 389 7.75 18.12 -0.16
C ILE A 389 9.06 17.35 -0.16
N TYR A 390 9.61 17.15 1.03
CA TYR A 390 10.73 16.24 1.27
C TYR A 390 10.20 14.86 1.65
N ASP A 391 10.33 13.90 0.74
CA ASP A 391 9.87 12.53 0.90
C ASP A 391 11.05 11.57 1.08
N VAL A 392 11.17 10.97 2.28
CA VAL A 392 12.26 10.03 2.60
C VAL A 392 12.20 8.73 1.81
N ASN A 393 11.08 8.45 1.16
CA ASN A 393 10.92 7.30 0.29
C ASN A 393 11.45 7.54 -1.13
N THR A 394 11.67 8.78 -1.55
CA THR A 394 12.18 9.10 -2.90
C THR A 394 13.50 8.38 -3.22
N GLY A 395 14.35 8.12 -2.21
CA GLY A 395 15.61 7.38 -2.34
C GLY A 395 15.60 5.95 -1.79
N ASN A 396 14.44 5.40 -1.41
CA ASN A 396 14.36 4.19 -0.59
C ASN A 396 14.36 2.87 -1.38
N PHE A 397 15.35 2.62 -2.27
CA PHE A 397 15.52 1.28 -2.87
C PHE A 397 16.04 0.21 -1.90
N ARG A 398 16.35 0.59 -0.66
CA ARG A 398 16.56 -0.35 0.44
C ARG A 398 15.36 -1.29 0.65
N MET A 399 14.13 -0.83 0.33
CA MET A 399 12.89 -1.60 0.46
C MET A 399 12.97 -2.99 -0.19
N ILE A 400 13.43 -3.09 -1.44
CA ILE A 400 13.44 -4.39 -2.13
C ILE A 400 14.47 -5.36 -1.54
N ASN A 401 15.60 -4.83 -1.07
CA ASN A 401 16.61 -5.61 -0.35
C ASN A 401 16.06 -6.08 0.99
N HIS A 402 15.36 -5.20 1.70
CA HIS A 402 14.73 -5.45 2.98
C HIS A 402 13.77 -6.65 2.87
N PHE A 403 12.79 -6.59 1.96
CA PHE A 403 11.83 -7.68 1.78
C PHE A 403 12.49 -8.98 1.30
N TYR A 404 13.51 -8.91 0.43
CA TYR A 404 14.27 -10.09 0.06
C TYR A 404 14.94 -10.77 1.28
N GLU A 405 15.53 -10.00 2.18
CA GLU A 405 16.14 -10.55 3.40
C GLU A 405 15.07 -11.04 4.39
N MET A 406 13.94 -10.34 4.54
CA MET A 406 12.80 -10.83 5.33
C MET A 406 12.28 -12.18 4.83
N ASN A 407 12.22 -12.40 3.53
CA ASN A 407 11.80 -13.67 2.94
C ASN A 407 12.72 -14.85 3.34
N ARG A 408 13.90 -14.56 3.89
CA ARG A 408 14.89 -15.56 4.36
C ARG A 408 14.95 -15.64 5.89
N ALA A 409 14.34 -14.69 6.60
CA ALA A 409 14.38 -14.63 8.05
C ALA A 409 13.72 -15.87 8.69
N GLN A 410 14.27 -16.31 9.80
CA GLN A 410 13.84 -17.52 10.52
C GLN A 410 13.42 -17.23 11.97
N SER A 411 13.42 -15.96 12.38
CA SER A 411 13.07 -15.59 13.75
C SER A 411 12.74 -14.09 13.86
N SER A 412 11.91 -13.71 14.85
CA SER A 412 11.56 -12.33 15.16
C SER A 412 12.78 -11.43 15.42
N PRO A 413 13.84 -11.85 16.16
CA PRO A 413 15.07 -11.06 16.30
C PRO A 413 15.82 -10.83 14.97
N GLN A 414 15.77 -11.77 14.02
CA GLN A 414 16.36 -11.56 12.69
C GLN A 414 15.55 -10.50 11.92
N VAL A 415 14.23 -10.51 12.04
CA VAL A 415 13.38 -9.45 11.45
C VAL A 415 13.75 -8.10 12.01
N LEU A 416 13.81 -7.97 13.35
CA LEU A 416 14.20 -6.71 14.01
C LEU A 416 15.59 -6.23 13.53
N LYS A 417 16.56 -7.14 13.38
CA LYS A 417 17.89 -6.79 12.84
C LYS A 417 17.82 -6.29 11.39
N ILE A 418 16.94 -6.88 10.55
CA ILE A 418 16.74 -6.45 9.16
C ILE A 418 16.09 -5.09 9.11
N LEU A 419 15.05 -4.85 9.93
CA LEU A 419 14.37 -3.56 10.08
C LEU A 419 15.37 -2.46 10.41
N LYS A 420 16.16 -2.64 11.48
CA LYS A 420 17.19 -1.67 11.91
C LYS A 420 18.29 -1.45 10.86
N LYS A 421 18.70 -2.49 10.14
CA LYS A 421 19.75 -2.40 9.12
C LYS A 421 19.35 -1.61 7.89
N TYR A 422 18.13 -1.84 7.41
CA TYR A 422 17.71 -1.31 6.12
C TYR A 422 16.81 -0.08 6.25
N GLN A 423 16.02 0.05 7.32
CA GLN A 423 14.94 1.04 7.37
C GLN A 423 14.24 1.19 6.01
N GLY A 424 14.00 0.04 5.37
CA GLY A 424 13.49 -0.03 4.00
C GLY A 424 11.98 -0.16 3.93
N ILE A 425 11.30 -0.36 5.06
CA ILE A 425 9.82 -0.37 5.11
C ILE A 425 9.33 1.05 4.81
N PRO A 426 8.49 1.22 3.76
CA PRO A 426 8.16 2.56 3.32
C PRO A 426 7.09 3.27 4.18
N TRP A 427 6.03 2.57 4.59
CA TRP A 427 4.87 3.19 5.23
C TRP A 427 4.02 2.22 6.08
N VAL A 428 4.58 1.11 6.54
CA VAL A 428 3.85 0.11 7.34
C VAL A 428 4.59 -0.29 8.60
N ASN A 429 3.84 -0.69 9.62
CA ASN A 429 4.32 -1.43 10.78
C ASN A 429 4.71 -2.85 10.39
N THR A 430 5.50 -3.52 11.21
CA THR A 430 5.82 -4.95 11.07
C THR A 430 5.40 -5.71 12.32
N ILE A 431 4.51 -6.67 12.13
CA ILE A 431 4.04 -7.59 13.16
C ILE A 431 4.50 -9.00 12.79
N ALA A 432 5.20 -9.68 13.70
CA ALA A 432 5.77 -10.99 13.38
C ALA A 432 5.71 -11.95 14.59
N SER A 433 5.63 -13.25 14.30
CA SER A 433 5.78 -14.32 15.29
C SER A 433 6.72 -15.40 14.78
N ASP A 434 7.40 -16.11 15.68
CA ASP A 434 8.31 -17.17 15.31
C ASP A 434 8.06 -18.50 16.04
N SER A 435 8.66 -19.57 15.51
CA SER A 435 8.50 -20.94 16.05
C SER A 435 9.07 -21.13 17.46
N LYS A 436 9.79 -20.15 18.01
CA LYS A 436 10.22 -20.12 19.42
C LYS A 436 9.26 -19.37 20.32
N GLY A 437 8.13 -18.91 19.77
CA GLY A 437 7.06 -18.25 20.51
C GLY A 437 7.42 -16.82 20.95
N ARG A 438 8.03 -16.04 20.07
CA ARG A 438 8.29 -14.61 20.24
C ARG A 438 7.41 -13.82 19.30
N ALA A 439 6.60 -12.93 19.86
CA ALA A 439 5.80 -11.94 19.15
C ALA A 439 6.59 -10.63 19.06
N LEU A 440 6.58 -9.98 17.89
CA LEU A 440 7.27 -8.72 17.61
C LEU A 440 6.29 -7.73 16.98
N TYR A 441 6.20 -6.55 17.56
CA TYR A 441 5.74 -5.30 16.92
C TYR A 441 6.94 -4.41 16.63
N ALA A 442 6.97 -3.70 15.51
CA ALA A 442 7.96 -2.69 15.22
C ALA A 442 7.45 -1.69 14.16
N ASP A 443 7.56 -0.39 14.45
CA ASP A 443 7.44 0.68 13.46
C ASP A 443 8.83 1.25 13.14
N ILE A 444 9.65 0.43 12.50
CA ILE A 444 11.01 0.79 12.08
C ILE A 444 11.06 0.78 10.55
N GLY A 445 10.92 1.96 9.97
CA GLY A 445 10.87 2.18 8.52
C GLY A 445 11.59 3.45 8.10
N ALA A 446 11.24 3.94 6.92
CA ALA A 446 11.68 5.24 6.44
C ALA A 446 10.81 6.34 7.07
N VAL A 447 11.32 7.03 8.09
CA VAL A 447 10.69 8.17 8.76
C VAL A 447 11.64 9.35 8.68
N PRO A 448 11.17 10.59 8.37
CA PRO A 448 12.01 11.78 8.34
C PRO A 448 12.67 12.03 9.68
N ASP A 449 13.88 12.55 9.67
CA ASP A 449 14.62 13.00 10.85
C ASP A 449 14.05 14.33 11.41
N ALA A 450 12.74 14.34 11.63
CA ALA A 450 11.99 15.45 12.22
C ALA A 450 11.65 15.10 13.68
N SER A 451 12.71 14.99 14.51
CA SER A 451 12.54 14.81 15.95
C SER A 451 11.79 16.01 16.56
N ASN A 452 11.19 15.83 17.74
CA ASN A 452 10.50 16.91 18.44
C ASN A 452 11.40 18.15 18.63
N GLU A 453 12.68 17.95 18.91
CA GLU A 453 13.69 19.00 19.03
C GLU A 453 13.86 19.75 17.70
N ARG A 454 14.07 19.03 16.59
CA ARG A 454 14.22 19.66 15.27
C ARG A 454 12.94 20.37 14.80
N VAL A 455 11.78 19.84 15.14
CA VAL A 455 10.52 20.54 14.85
C VAL A 455 10.44 21.84 15.63
N ALA A 456 10.82 21.85 16.91
CA ALA A 456 10.85 23.07 17.71
C ALA A 456 11.81 24.14 17.14
N GLU A 457 12.92 23.72 16.51
CA GLU A 457 13.95 24.61 15.96
C GLU A 457 13.66 25.10 14.54
N CYS A 458 13.05 24.25 13.72
CA CYS A 458 12.99 24.45 12.27
C CYS A 458 11.59 24.68 11.71
N ASN A 459 10.53 24.40 12.48
CA ASN A 459 9.16 24.50 12.00
C ASN A 459 8.70 25.96 12.00
N ILE A 460 8.19 26.45 10.86
CA ILE A 460 7.79 27.85 10.68
C ILE A 460 6.47 27.99 9.93
N GLY A 461 5.86 29.18 10.01
CA GLY A 461 4.68 29.56 9.25
C GLY A 461 3.52 28.60 9.44
N ILE A 462 2.91 28.17 8.34
CA ILE A 462 1.80 27.22 8.34
C ILE A 462 2.16 25.87 8.98
N GLY A 463 3.46 25.57 9.10
CA GLY A 463 3.95 24.35 9.72
C GLY A 463 3.51 24.20 11.19
N ALA A 464 3.25 25.30 11.90
CA ALA A 464 2.75 25.23 13.28
C ALA A 464 1.35 24.59 13.31
N ALA A 465 0.43 25.05 12.47
CA ALA A 465 -0.92 24.53 12.36
C ALA A 465 -0.94 23.10 11.79
N THR A 466 -0.25 22.83 10.68
CA THR A 466 -0.20 21.49 10.07
C THR A 466 0.51 20.47 10.96
N TRP A 467 1.46 20.89 11.79
CA TRP A 467 2.04 20.02 12.83
C TRP A 467 1.05 19.72 13.95
N ALA A 468 0.29 20.72 14.39
CA ALA A 468 -0.70 20.53 15.45
C ALA A 468 -1.78 19.51 15.05
N VAL A 469 -2.39 19.69 13.87
CA VAL A 469 -3.54 18.87 13.44
C VAL A 469 -3.14 17.60 12.70
N ALA A 470 -2.06 17.61 11.91
CA ALA A 470 -1.71 16.53 11.00
C ALA A 470 -0.31 15.94 11.20
N ARG A 471 0.47 16.44 12.14
CA ARG A 471 1.87 16.05 12.37
C ARG A 471 2.74 16.18 11.11
N VAL A 472 2.48 17.20 10.30
CA VAL A 472 3.28 17.56 9.12
C VAL A 472 3.93 18.90 9.38
N PRO A 473 5.22 18.95 9.78
CA PRO A 473 5.91 20.21 9.97
C PRO A 473 6.28 20.83 8.62
N ALA A 474 6.40 22.15 8.57
CA ALA A 474 7.02 22.87 7.47
C ALA A 474 8.33 23.52 7.97
N PHE A 475 9.47 22.96 7.56
CA PHE A 475 10.79 23.44 7.98
C PHE A 475 11.19 24.69 7.19
N ASP A 476 11.98 25.52 7.82
CA ASP A 476 12.56 26.73 7.21
C ASP A 476 13.57 26.36 6.11
N GLY A 477 13.14 26.47 4.85
CA GLY A 477 13.98 26.19 3.68
C GLY A 477 15.08 27.23 3.44
N SER A 478 15.06 28.36 4.15
CA SER A 478 16.12 29.38 4.05
C SER A 478 17.34 29.08 4.91
N ARG A 479 17.28 28.05 5.76
CA ARG A 479 18.34 27.67 6.70
C ARG A 479 18.90 26.29 6.39
N SER A 480 20.22 26.22 6.12
CA SER A 480 20.90 24.94 5.84
C SER A 480 21.07 24.02 7.06
N ASP A 481 20.91 24.52 8.28
CA ASP A 481 20.92 23.70 9.50
C ASP A 481 19.60 22.92 9.67
N CYS A 482 18.52 23.36 9.02
CA CYS A 482 17.25 22.65 8.94
C CYS A 482 17.18 21.61 7.81
N ASP A 483 18.22 21.49 6.95
CA ASP A 483 18.25 20.56 5.83
C ASP A 483 18.34 19.08 6.28
N MET A 484 17.56 18.22 5.64
CA MET A 484 17.51 16.76 5.85
C MET A 484 18.63 15.99 5.13
N SER A 485 19.61 16.67 4.52
CA SER A 485 20.70 16.00 3.75
C SER A 485 21.66 15.21 4.62
N LYS A 486 21.74 15.50 5.91
CA LYS A 486 22.69 14.87 6.83
C LYS A 486 22.21 13.50 7.31
N LYS A 487 23.16 12.58 7.44
CA LYS A 487 22.90 11.26 8.01
C LYS A 487 23.30 11.25 9.49
N ARG A 488 22.32 10.98 10.38
CA ARG A 488 22.58 10.76 11.81
C ARG A 488 23.16 9.36 12.07
N ALA A 489 23.90 9.23 13.17
CA ALA A 489 24.38 7.93 13.64
C ALA A 489 23.20 6.99 13.91
N GLY A 490 23.29 5.73 13.50
CA GLY A 490 22.19 4.76 13.64
C GLY A 490 21.12 4.78 12.54
N ALA A 491 21.07 5.81 11.68
CA ALA A 491 20.18 5.84 10.53
C ALA A 491 20.73 5.04 9.34
N ALA A 492 19.86 4.41 8.55
CA ALA A 492 20.26 3.68 7.36
C ALA A 492 20.65 4.58 6.17
N GLY A 493 20.16 5.82 6.14
CA GLY A 493 20.42 6.80 5.11
C GLY A 493 20.32 8.23 5.62
N PRO A 494 20.66 9.24 4.79
CA PRO A 494 20.46 10.63 5.14
C PRO A 494 18.97 10.95 5.30
N GLY A 495 18.67 11.95 6.13
CA GLY A 495 17.33 12.44 6.40
C GLY A 495 16.39 11.46 7.09
N LEU A 496 16.89 10.34 7.59
CA LEU A 496 16.12 9.34 8.32
C LEU A 496 16.35 9.47 9.83
N LEU A 497 15.26 9.38 10.59
CA LEU A 497 15.32 9.19 12.02
C LEU A 497 16.07 7.89 12.34
N PRO A 498 17.00 7.88 13.34
CA PRO A 498 17.77 6.69 13.68
C PRO A 498 16.89 5.50 14.08
N ALA A 499 17.21 4.31 13.61
CA ALA A 499 16.47 3.09 13.93
C ALA A 499 16.48 2.72 15.43
N THR A 500 17.38 3.30 16.21
CA THR A 500 17.47 3.14 17.67
C THR A 500 16.45 4.00 18.41
N GLU A 501 15.93 5.03 17.77
CA GLU A 501 14.95 5.99 18.28
C GLU A 501 13.51 5.63 17.83
N MET A 502 13.32 4.49 17.21
CA MET A 502 12.02 4.05 16.68
C MET A 502 11.41 2.93 17.52
N PRO A 503 10.07 2.90 17.68
CA PRO A 503 9.41 1.98 18.59
C PRO A 503 9.44 0.53 18.10
N TYR A 504 9.66 -0.39 19.05
CA TYR A 504 9.43 -1.83 18.86
C TYR A 504 9.16 -2.50 20.22
N LEU A 505 8.41 -3.59 20.16
CA LEU A 505 8.08 -4.40 21.33
C LEU A 505 8.23 -5.88 21.00
N MET A 506 8.90 -6.64 21.88
CA MET A 506 9.00 -8.10 21.77
C MET A 506 8.39 -8.75 23.01
N ARG A 507 7.36 -9.58 22.80
CA ARG A 507 6.57 -10.19 23.88
C ARG A 507 6.55 -11.71 23.77
N SER A 508 6.15 -12.35 24.87
CA SER A 508 5.86 -13.79 24.91
C SER A 508 4.35 -14.10 24.89
N ASP A 509 3.50 -13.15 25.19
CA ASP A 509 2.04 -13.22 25.13
C ASP A 509 1.52 -12.79 23.75
N TYR A 510 1.34 -11.49 23.49
CA TYR A 510 0.90 -10.98 22.20
C TYR A 510 1.45 -9.59 21.90
N VAL A 511 1.36 -9.22 20.60
CA VAL A 511 1.34 -7.84 20.11
C VAL A 511 0.24 -7.73 19.06
N GLU A 512 -0.36 -6.54 18.98
CA GLU A 512 -1.45 -6.20 18.07
C GLU A 512 -1.17 -4.86 17.41
N ASN A 513 -1.70 -4.62 16.22
CA ASN A 513 -1.90 -3.31 15.63
C ASN A 513 -3.03 -3.36 14.60
N SER A 514 -3.93 -2.40 14.72
CA SER A 514 -5.06 -2.16 13.81
C SER A 514 -5.03 -0.75 13.20
N ASN A 515 -3.85 -0.22 12.93
CA ASN A 515 -3.46 1.06 12.30
C ASN A 515 -3.25 2.24 13.26
N ASP A 516 -3.69 2.19 14.49
CA ASP A 516 -3.33 3.22 15.46
C ASP A 516 -1.82 3.28 15.69
N SER A 517 -1.36 4.28 16.40
CA SER A 517 0.07 4.46 16.68
C SER A 517 0.67 3.26 17.42
N TYR A 518 1.98 3.27 17.55
CA TYR A 518 2.73 2.26 18.29
C TYR A 518 2.32 2.16 19.77
N TRP A 519 1.69 3.19 20.33
CA TRP A 519 1.46 3.35 21.77
C TRP A 519 0.84 2.11 22.38
N LEU A 520 -0.32 1.65 21.89
CA LEU A 520 -1.06 0.55 22.49
C LEU A 520 -0.89 -0.78 21.73
N SER A 521 0.33 -1.11 21.27
CA SER A 521 0.57 -2.41 20.63
C SER A 521 0.48 -3.61 21.60
N ASN A 522 0.39 -3.36 22.91
CA ASN A 522 0.04 -4.31 23.98
C ASN A 522 -0.44 -3.51 25.19
N VAL A 523 -1.59 -3.86 25.75
CA VAL A 523 -2.22 -3.09 26.84
C VAL A 523 -1.40 -3.09 28.14
N ASP A 524 -0.68 -4.19 28.44
CA ASP A 524 0.15 -4.31 29.64
C ASP A 524 1.51 -3.62 29.50
N LYS A 525 1.86 -3.19 28.29
CA LYS A 525 3.14 -2.56 28.02
C LYS A 525 3.01 -1.50 26.92
N PRO A 526 2.35 -0.39 27.20
CA PRO A 526 2.33 0.76 26.29
C PRO A 526 3.75 1.23 25.96
N LEU A 527 3.94 1.69 24.73
CA LEU A 527 5.20 2.26 24.26
C LEU A 527 5.10 3.78 24.28
N GLU A 528 6.00 4.44 25.00
CA GLU A 528 5.98 5.89 25.17
C GLU A 528 7.38 6.50 25.07
N GLY A 529 7.44 7.83 24.84
CA GLY A 529 8.67 8.62 24.81
C GLY A 529 9.32 8.67 23.42
N PHE A 530 8.55 8.53 22.34
CA PHE A 530 9.05 8.63 20.98
C PHE A 530 8.66 9.97 20.34
N ASP A 531 9.36 10.32 19.26
CA ASP A 531 9.07 11.54 18.52
C ASP A 531 7.68 11.52 17.88
N ARG A 532 6.95 12.62 18.00
CA ARG A 532 5.57 12.77 17.56
C ARG A 532 5.39 12.51 16.05
N ILE A 533 6.43 12.68 15.23
CA ILE A 533 6.41 12.33 13.80
C ILE A 533 6.06 10.86 13.55
N ILE A 534 6.34 9.97 14.51
CA ILE A 534 6.06 8.53 14.42
C ILE A 534 4.60 8.23 14.75
N GLY A 535 4.02 8.92 15.73
CA GLY A 535 2.64 8.69 16.16
C GLY A 535 2.31 9.43 17.44
N GLU A 536 1.04 9.44 17.77
CA GLU A 536 0.52 10.01 19.03
C GLU A 536 0.51 8.97 20.14
N GLU A 537 0.66 9.44 21.36
CA GLU A 537 0.60 8.65 22.59
C GLU A 537 -0.56 9.14 23.46
N ARG A 538 -1.16 8.24 24.25
CA ARG A 538 -2.24 8.56 25.21
C ARG A 538 -3.46 9.25 24.59
N ILE A 539 -3.82 8.84 23.38
CA ILE A 539 -5.02 9.29 22.67
C ILE A 539 -6.03 8.15 22.55
N ALA A 540 -7.30 8.51 22.31
CA ALA A 540 -8.34 7.53 22.02
C ALA A 540 -7.91 6.62 20.86
N GLN A 541 -8.10 5.32 21.07
CA GLN A 541 -7.81 4.32 20.04
C GLN A 541 -9.05 4.05 19.21
N SER A 542 -8.83 3.68 17.96
CA SER A 542 -9.91 3.28 17.06
C SER A 542 -10.71 2.09 17.60
N GLU A 543 -11.97 2.01 17.22
CA GLU A 543 -12.87 0.94 17.63
C GLU A 543 -12.31 -0.44 17.25
N ARG A 544 -11.61 -0.57 16.12
CA ARG A 544 -10.97 -1.85 15.74
C ARG A 544 -9.83 -2.25 16.66
N THR A 545 -8.97 -1.32 17.06
CA THR A 545 -7.88 -1.57 18.02
C THR A 545 -8.45 -1.98 19.38
N ARG A 546 -9.47 -1.27 19.87
CA ARG A 546 -10.15 -1.58 21.13
C ARG A 546 -10.78 -2.96 21.10
N LEU A 547 -11.55 -3.27 20.05
CA LEU A 547 -12.15 -4.60 19.84
C LEU A 547 -11.10 -5.70 19.76
N ALA A 548 -9.97 -5.45 19.09
CA ALA A 548 -8.88 -6.41 19.00
C ALA A 548 -8.34 -6.78 20.39
N HIS A 549 -8.04 -5.77 21.23
CA HIS A 549 -7.56 -5.99 22.60
C HIS A 549 -8.60 -6.71 23.47
N LYS A 550 -9.88 -6.31 23.41
CA LYS A 550 -10.98 -7.02 24.09
C LYS A 550 -10.99 -8.51 23.72
N MET A 551 -11.06 -8.82 22.42
CA MET A 551 -11.12 -10.19 21.94
C MET A 551 -9.87 -11.02 22.30
N ILE A 552 -8.69 -10.40 22.32
CA ILE A 552 -7.44 -11.07 22.69
C ILE A 552 -7.46 -11.39 24.20
N ASN A 553 -7.78 -10.41 25.03
CA ASN A 553 -7.78 -10.56 26.48
C ASN A 553 -8.85 -11.53 26.95
N GLU A 554 -10.10 -11.40 26.49
CA GLU A 554 -11.19 -12.38 26.75
C GLU A 554 -10.74 -13.81 26.43
N LYS A 555 -10.01 -13.99 25.31
CA LYS A 555 -9.53 -15.32 24.93
C LYS A 555 -8.39 -15.80 25.83
N LEU A 556 -7.47 -14.91 26.24
CA LEU A 556 -6.34 -15.25 27.10
C LEU A 556 -6.80 -15.57 28.53
N ASP A 557 -7.78 -14.86 29.06
CA ASP A 557 -8.43 -15.13 30.35
C ASP A 557 -9.13 -16.49 30.35
N GLY A 558 -9.81 -16.82 29.26
CA GLY A 558 -10.47 -18.13 29.06
C GLY A 558 -9.54 -19.25 28.59
N GLY A 559 -8.21 -18.98 28.44
CA GLY A 559 -7.19 -19.93 28.03
C GLY A 559 -6.41 -19.51 26.78
N LYS A 560 -5.50 -20.33 26.32
CA LYS A 560 -4.56 -20.02 25.24
C LYS A 560 -5.19 -20.15 23.84
N PHE A 561 -4.63 -19.40 22.90
CA PHE A 561 -5.02 -19.47 21.49
C PHE A 561 -4.59 -20.77 20.83
N THR A 562 -5.45 -21.23 19.93
CA THR A 562 -5.18 -22.23 18.90
C THR A 562 -5.32 -21.61 17.52
N LEU A 563 -4.87 -22.28 16.47
CA LEU A 563 -5.13 -21.83 15.09
C LEU A 563 -6.64 -21.71 14.81
N GLY A 564 -7.45 -22.60 15.40
CA GLY A 564 -8.91 -22.57 15.28
C GLY A 564 -9.52 -21.34 15.93
N SER A 565 -9.16 -21.02 17.20
CA SER A 565 -9.70 -19.85 17.90
C SER A 565 -9.25 -18.53 17.27
N LEU A 566 -7.99 -18.45 16.75
CA LEU A 566 -7.55 -17.27 16.03
C LEU A 566 -8.34 -17.03 14.73
N LYS A 567 -8.66 -18.07 14.00
CA LYS A 567 -9.52 -17.99 12.81
C LYS A 567 -10.95 -17.58 13.17
N ALA A 568 -11.48 -18.08 14.27
CA ALA A 568 -12.80 -17.74 14.77
C ALA A 568 -12.88 -16.28 15.22
N MET A 569 -11.83 -15.76 15.84
CA MET A 569 -11.72 -14.35 16.23
C MET A 569 -11.96 -13.41 15.04
N LEU A 570 -11.35 -13.66 13.89
CA LEU A 570 -11.59 -12.84 12.67
C LEU A 570 -13.04 -12.93 12.20
N TYR A 571 -13.61 -14.13 12.19
CA TYR A 571 -14.93 -14.37 11.59
C TYR A 571 -16.09 -14.30 12.59
N ASN A 572 -15.84 -13.88 13.84
CA ASN A 572 -16.94 -13.64 14.77
C ASN A 572 -17.77 -12.42 14.37
N ASN A 573 -17.16 -11.50 13.60
CA ASN A 573 -17.78 -10.30 13.03
C ASN A 573 -18.46 -9.39 14.07
N ARG A 574 -17.91 -9.31 15.29
CA ARG A 574 -18.32 -8.33 16.31
C ARG A 574 -18.16 -6.91 15.80
N VAL A 575 -18.89 -5.99 16.37
CA VAL A 575 -18.90 -4.56 16.04
C VAL A 575 -18.69 -3.77 17.32
N GLU A 576 -17.57 -3.08 17.44
CA GLU A 576 -17.23 -2.35 18.64
C GLU A 576 -18.20 -1.20 18.94
N SER A 577 -18.57 -0.42 17.92
CA SER A 577 -19.55 0.66 18.14
C SER A 577 -20.91 0.14 18.63
N ALA A 578 -21.31 -1.08 18.22
CA ALA A 578 -22.50 -1.69 18.78
C ALA A 578 -22.33 -2.06 20.25
N GLU A 579 -21.20 -2.63 20.63
CA GLU A 579 -20.91 -2.97 22.04
C GLU A 579 -20.84 -1.75 22.96
N LEU A 580 -20.57 -0.57 22.39
CA LEU A 580 -20.47 0.69 23.13
C LEU A 580 -21.76 1.50 23.17
N LEU A 581 -22.64 1.34 22.17
CA LEU A 581 -23.75 2.29 21.94
C LEU A 581 -25.12 1.62 21.86
N LEU A 582 -25.21 0.30 21.57
CA LEU A 582 -26.48 -0.32 21.15
C LEU A 582 -27.54 -0.30 22.27
N ASP A 583 -27.18 -0.63 23.50
CA ASP A 583 -28.13 -0.68 24.62
C ASP A 583 -28.72 0.69 24.90
N ASP A 584 -27.87 1.74 24.95
CA ASP A 584 -28.28 3.13 25.13
C ASP A 584 -29.15 3.62 23.95
N LEU A 585 -28.77 3.22 22.72
CA LEU A 585 -29.55 3.56 21.51
C LEU A 585 -30.93 2.92 21.51
N ILE A 586 -31.06 1.67 21.92
CA ILE A 586 -32.37 0.99 22.08
C ILE A 586 -33.21 1.70 23.12
N ALA A 587 -32.64 2.02 24.29
CA ALA A 587 -33.33 2.75 25.35
C ALA A 587 -33.80 4.12 24.86
N HIS A 588 -32.95 4.88 24.16
CA HIS A 588 -33.31 6.18 23.59
C HIS A 588 -34.38 6.06 22.50
N CYS A 589 -34.24 5.09 21.60
CA CYS A 589 -35.19 4.81 20.55
C CYS A 589 -36.61 4.53 21.10
N ASN A 590 -36.71 3.68 22.13
CA ASN A 590 -37.98 3.36 22.79
C ASN A 590 -38.59 4.56 23.53
N ALA A 591 -37.76 5.44 24.11
CA ALA A 591 -38.19 6.67 24.77
C ALA A 591 -38.60 7.79 23.80
N THR A 592 -38.25 7.68 22.52
CA THR A 592 -38.48 8.73 21.51
C THR A 592 -39.27 8.16 20.33
N PRO A 593 -40.60 8.02 20.43
CA PRO A 593 -41.41 7.28 19.46
C PRO A 593 -41.47 7.89 18.06
N ILE A 594 -41.09 9.17 17.91
CA ILE A 594 -41.06 9.88 16.63
C ILE A 594 -39.78 10.74 16.56
N VAL A 595 -39.03 10.59 15.49
CA VAL A 595 -37.85 11.41 15.15
C VAL A 595 -37.95 11.91 13.70
N LEU A 596 -37.81 13.21 13.49
CA LEU A 596 -38.00 13.84 12.16
C LEU A 596 -39.28 13.43 11.44
N GLY A 597 -40.37 13.20 12.17
CA GLY A 597 -41.64 12.72 11.60
C GLY A 597 -41.68 11.22 11.26
N GLN A 598 -40.64 10.46 11.53
CA GLN A 598 -40.57 9.03 11.33
C GLN A 598 -40.89 8.28 12.65
N SER A 599 -41.68 7.19 12.58
CA SER A 599 -41.86 6.29 13.71
C SER A 599 -40.57 5.52 13.98
N THR A 600 -40.18 5.40 15.26
CA THR A 600 -38.98 4.66 15.66
C THR A 600 -39.25 3.18 15.95
N ALA A 601 -40.51 2.77 16.09
CA ALA A 601 -40.92 1.43 16.57
C ALA A 601 -40.24 0.27 15.83
N GLU A 602 -40.33 0.24 14.49
CA GLU A 602 -39.71 -0.82 13.70
C GLU A 602 -38.17 -0.78 13.73
N ALA A 603 -37.60 0.42 13.91
CA ALA A 603 -36.15 0.57 14.05
C ALA A 603 -35.66 0.02 15.39
N CYS A 604 -36.39 0.30 16.48
CA CYS A 604 -36.14 -0.23 17.82
C CYS A 604 -36.21 -1.77 17.81
N ASP A 605 -37.31 -2.34 17.25
CA ASP A 605 -37.46 -3.79 17.13
C ASP A 605 -36.31 -4.43 16.34
N ALA A 606 -35.86 -3.78 15.24
CA ALA A 606 -34.76 -4.28 14.43
C ALA A 606 -33.42 -4.23 15.20
N LEU A 607 -33.17 -3.19 16.00
CA LEU A 607 -31.99 -3.07 16.83
C LEU A 607 -31.99 -4.04 18.00
N GLU A 608 -33.14 -4.23 18.69
CA GLU A 608 -33.31 -5.20 19.78
C GLU A 608 -33.09 -6.65 19.32
N SER A 609 -33.51 -6.97 18.09
CA SER A 609 -33.36 -8.31 17.53
C SER A 609 -31.95 -8.58 16.98
N TRP A 610 -31.09 -7.57 16.91
CA TRP A 610 -29.75 -7.70 16.32
C TRP A 610 -28.75 -8.32 17.30
N ASP A 611 -27.97 -9.29 16.80
CA ASP A 611 -26.94 -10.01 17.57
C ASP A 611 -25.61 -9.21 17.75
N GLY A 612 -25.57 -7.93 17.38
CA GLY A 612 -24.36 -7.09 17.42
C GLY A 612 -23.25 -7.56 16.47
N ARG A 613 -23.58 -8.31 15.41
CA ARG A 613 -22.60 -8.93 14.52
C ARG A 613 -22.91 -8.66 13.05
N ASN A 614 -21.83 -8.67 12.24
CA ASN A 614 -21.92 -8.52 10.79
C ASN A 614 -21.98 -9.86 10.05
N ASN A 615 -22.85 -10.79 10.50
CA ASN A 615 -23.08 -12.04 9.81
C ASN A 615 -24.03 -11.85 8.62
N LEU A 616 -24.06 -12.85 7.71
CA LEU A 616 -24.91 -12.75 6.53
C LEU A 616 -26.41 -12.66 6.86
N ASP A 617 -26.83 -13.29 7.94
CA ASP A 617 -28.22 -13.41 8.35
C ASP A 617 -28.58 -12.56 9.58
N SER A 618 -27.63 -11.76 10.11
CA SER A 618 -27.93 -10.82 11.19
C SER A 618 -28.85 -9.72 10.69
N THR A 619 -29.97 -9.52 11.39
CA THR A 619 -30.97 -8.47 11.16
C THR A 619 -30.56 -7.19 11.87
N GLY A 620 -30.97 -6.01 11.39
CA GLY A 620 -30.66 -4.72 12.03
C GLY A 620 -29.23 -4.19 11.81
N GLY A 621 -28.26 -5.04 11.49
CA GLY A 621 -26.86 -4.65 11.38
C GLY A 621 -26.54 -3.72 10.19
N LEU A 622 -27.29 -3.76 9.10
CA LEU A 622 -27.15 -2.80 8.00
C LEU A 622 -27.73 -1.44 8.38
N PHE A 623 -28.87 -1.46 9.06
CA PHE A 623 -29.50 -0.24 9.59
C PHE A 623 -28.56 0.48 10.56
N PHE A 624 -28.05 -0.25 11.56
CA PHE A 624 -27.10 0.31 12.53
C PHE A 624 -25.86 0.87 11.86
N GLN A 625 -25.29 0.18 10.85
CA GLN A 625 -24.11 0.69 10.12
C GLN A 625 -24.38 2.03 9.44
N ARG A 626 -25.55 2.21 8.82
CA ARG A 626 -25.93 3.46 8.17
C ARG A 626 -26.18 4.57 9.19
N PHE A 627 -26.83 4.23 10.30
CA PHE A 627 -27.04 5.14 11.43
C PHE A 627 -25.72 5.59 12.05
N ALA A 628 -24.84 4.66 12.42
CA ALA A 628 -23.55 4.95 13.03
C ALA A 628 -22.69 5.85 12.13
N GLY A 629 -22.62 5.55 10.82
CA GLY A 629 -21.90 6.41 9.89
C GLY A 629 -22.39 7.85 9.88
N ARG A 630 -23.70 8.09 9.99
CA ARG A 630 -24.21 9.46 10.10
C ARG A 630 -23.91 10.12 11.44
N LEU A 631 -24.07 9.38 12.53
CA LEU A 631 -23.87 9.89 13.88
C LEU A 631 -22.42 10.32 14.10
N TYR A 632 -21.45 9.50 13.67
CA TYR A 632 -20.03 9.80 13.87
C TYR A 632 -19.50 10.94 12.99
N PHE A 633 -20.12 11.17 11.83
CA PHE A 633 -19.79 12.30 10.96
C PHE A 633 -20.70 13.52 11.17
N GLY A 634 -21.53 13.51 12.23
CA GLY A 634 -22.30 14.67 12.66
C GLY A 634 -21.40 15.70 13.39
N LEU A 635 -21.80 16.98 13.34
CA LEU A 635 -20.97 18.09 13.83
C LEU A 635 -21.46 18.67 15.16
N SER A 636 -22.52 18.10 15.77
CA SER A 636 -23.18 18.71 16.94
C SER A 636 -22.57 18.34 18.29
N GLY A 637 -21.45 17.65 18.33
CA GLY A 637 -20.74 17.32 19.56
C GLY A 637 -20.33 15.85 19.68
N PRO A 638 -19.77 15.44 20.85
CA PRO A 638 -19.22 14.10 21.00
C PRO A 638 -20.31 13.03 20.96
N VAL A 639 -20.00 11.91 20.31
CA VAL A 639 -20.88 10.72 20.23
C VAL A 639 -20.96 10.00 21.57
N TYR A 640 -19.88 10.02 22.33
CA TYR A 640 -19.74 9.29 23.59
C TYR A 640 -20.10 10.17 24.81
N SER A 641 -20.80 9.58 25.76
CA SER A 641 -21.12 10.23 27.05
C SER A 641 -19.94 10.20 28.02
N ASN A 642 -19.13 9.15 27.97
CA ASN A 642 -17.91 9.01 28.77
C ASN A 642 -16.70 9.34 27.88
N PRO A 643 -15.93 10.40 28.24
CA PRO A 643 -14.77 10.80 27.44
C PRO A 643 -13.64 9.76 27.55
N PHE A 644 -12.64 9.91 26.69
CA PHE A 644 -11.44 9.09 26.73
C PHE A 644 -10.68 9.30 28.04
N ASP A 645 -10.28 8.17 28.66
CA ASP A 645 -9.37 8.08 29.80
C ASP A 645 -8.18 7.18 29.42
N TYR A 646 -6.97 7.75 29.42
CA TYR A 646 -5.76 7.02 29.07
C TYR A 646 -5.41 5.90 30.07
N THR A 647 -6.01 5.86 31.25
CA THR A 647 -5.85 4.77 32.23
C THR A 647 -6.74 3.57 31.91
N ASP A 648 -7.79 3.76 31.11
CA ASP A 648 -8.64 2.72 30.53
C ASP A 648 -8.80 2.91 29.03
N PRO A 649 -7.74 2.73 28.25
CA PRO A 649 -7.74 3.07 26.82
C PRO A 649 -8.54 2.09 25.95
N VAL A 650 -8.92 0.93 26.49
CA VAL A 650 -9.75 -0.06 25.80
C VAL A 650 -11.23 0.14 26.13
N GLY A 651 -11.55 0.53 27.37
CA GLY A 651 -12.93 0.75 27.82
C GLY A 651 -13.50 2.11 27.44
N THR A 652 -12.64 3.10 27.17
CA THR A 652 -13.05 4.49 26.88
C THR A 652 -12.56 5.00 25.53
N PRO A 653 -13.29 5.95 24.87
CA PRO A 653 -14.58 6.53 25.27
C PRO A 653 -15.74 5.52 25.15
N SER A 654 -16.86 5.73 25.86
CA SER A 654 -17.99 4.78 25.87
C SER A 654 -19.32 5.45 26.21
N GLY A 655 -20.43 4.68 26.03
CA GLY A 655 -21.79 5.11 26.26
C GLY A 655 -22.26 6.11 25.22
N LEU A 656 -23.54 6.11 24.91
CA LEU A 656 -24.13 7.02 23.94
C LEU A 656 -24.44 8.38 24.59
N ASN A 657 -23.98 9.45 23.97
CA ASN A 657 -24.40 10.81 24.37
C ASN A 657 -25.81 11.11 23.83
N THR A 658 -26.83 10.86 24.65
CA THR A 658 -28.23 11.07 24.26
C THR A 658 -28.61 12.55 24.16
N THR A 659 -27.75 13.48 24.56
CA THR A 659 -27.95 14.93 24.40
C THR A 659 -27.37 15.45 23.08
N ASN A 660 -26.66 14.64 22.32
CA ASN A 660 -26.14 14.98 21.01
C ASN A 660 -27.30 15.19 20.01
N LEU A 661 -27.37 16.37 19.39
CA LEU A 661 -28.45 16.72 18.45
C LEU A 661 -28.43 15.85 17.20
N ASP A 662 -27.26 15.37 16.75
CA ASP A 662 -27.14 14.51 15.58
C ASP A 662 -27.72 13.10 15.81
N LEU A 663 -27.95 12.70 17.05
CA LEU A 663 -28.54 11.40 17.36
C LEU A 663 -29.92 11.21 16.71
N ASN A 664 -30.86 12.13 17.00
CA ASN A 664 -32.21 12.07 16.44
C ASN A 664 -32.24 12.35 14.94
N ILE A 665 -31.35 13.22 14.46
CA ILE A 665 -31.19 13.52 13.04
C ILE A 665 -30.72 12.25 12.30
N SER A 666 -29.68 11.61 12.78
CA SER A 666 -29.10 10.40 12.16
C SER A 666 -30.08 9.24 12.18
N LEU A 667 -30.82 9.06 13.30
CA LEU A 667 -31.81 8.00 13.41
C LEU A 667 -32.98 8.22 12.43
N GLY A 668 -33.58 9.42 12.42
CA GLY A 668 -34.70 9.77 11.55
C GLY A 668 -34.33 9.71 10.07
N GLN A 669 -33.18 10.27 9.69
CA GLN A 669 -32.67 10.21 8.31
C GLN A 669 -32.38 8.77 7.84
N THR A 670 -31.92 7.91 8.76
CA THR A 670 -31.67 6.50 8.40
C THR A 670 -32.96 5.74 8.21
N ILE A 671 -33.96 5.93 9.08
CA ILE A 671 -35.29 5.34 8.91
C ILE A 671 -35.90 5.80 7.57
N GLN A 672 -35.85 7.10 7.31
CA GLN A 672 -36.35 7.68 6.05
C GLN A 672 -35.62 7.09 4.83
N GLU A 673 -34.28 6.99 4.85
CA GLU A 673 -33.51 6.39 3.76
C GLU A 673 -33.96 4.97 3.42
N PHE A 674 -34.20 4.12 4.45
CA PHE A 674 -34.62 2.74 4.24
C PHE A 674 -36.05 2.68 3.67
N ASN A 675 -36.94 3.50 4.21
CA ASN A 675 -38.33 3.59 3.73
C ASN A 675 -38.39 4.09 2.27
N ASP A 676 -37.68 5.17 1.94
CA ASP A 676 -37.66 5.76 0.58
C ASP A 676 -37.05 4.81 -0.46
N GLN A 677 -36.24 3.87 -0.02
CA GLN A 677 -35.56 2.89 -0.86
C GLN A 677 -36.24 1.51 -0.88
N ASP A 678 -37.40 1.34 -0.21
CA ASP A 678 -38.08 0.05 -0.04
C ASP A 678 -37.17 -1.05 0.53
N ILE A 679 -36.24 -0.69 1.45
CA ILE A 679 -35.37 -1.64 2.16
C ILE A 679 -35.93 -1.85 3.57
N PRO A 680 -36.23 -3.08 3.96
CA PRO A 680 -36.68 -3.36 5.34
C PRO A 680 -35.61 -2.96 6.38
N LEU A 681 -36.00 -2.39 7.52
CA LEU A 681 -35.08 -2.04 8.61
C LEU A 681 -34.36 -3.30 9.16
N THR A 682 -34.98 -4.48 9.02
CA THR A 682 -34.40 -5.79 9.31
C THR A 682 -33.58 -6.40 8.18
N ALA A 683 -33.26 -5.61 7.12
CA ALA A 683 -32.50 -6.09 5.97
C ALA A 683 -31.17 -6.74 6.37
N THR A 684 -30.84 -7.85 5.72
CA THR A 684 -29.64 -8.63 6.00
C THR A 684 -28.53 -8.39 4.97
N ARG A 685 -27.29 -8.60 5.37
CA ARG A 685 -26.14 -8.53 4.44
C ARG A 685 -26.22 -9.57 3.33
N ARG A 686 -26.90 -10.68 3.55
CA ARG A 686 -27.15 -11.70 2.51
C ARG A 686 -27.89 -11.12 1.31
N GLN A 687 -28.80 -10.20 1.56
CA GLN A 687 -29.62 -9.57 0.52
C GLN A 687 -28.97 -8.32 -0.06
N TYR A 688 -28.39 -7.48 0.79
CA TYR A 688 -28.02 -6.11 0.46
C TYR A 688 -26.50 -5.82 0.52
N GLN A 689 -25.65 -6.84 0.77
CA GLN A 689 -24.18 -6.69 0.66
C GLN A 689 -23.59 -7.83 -0.17
N THR A 690 -23.47 -7.61 -1.48
CA THR A 690 -23.13 -8.67 -2.43
C THR A 690 -22.09 -8.22 -3.43
N VAL A 691 -21.34 -9.16 -4.03
CA VAL A 691 -20.54 -8.92 -5.23
C VAL A 691 -21.04 -9.82 -6.35
N THR A 692 -21.07 -9.30 -7.58
CA THR A 692 -21.46 -10.12 -8.73
C THR A 692 -20.23 -10.69 -9.42
N ARG A 693 -20.12 -12.02 -9.48
CA ARG A 693 -19.00 -12.70 -10.14
C ARG A 693 -19.54 -13.79 -11.08
N GLN A 694 -19.20 -13.70 -12.36
CA GLN A 694 -19.66 -14.63 -13.40
C GLN A 694 -21.22 -14.75 -13.45
N GLY A 695 -21.91 -13.61 -13.32
CA GLY A 695 -23.37 -13.53 -13.33
C GLY A 695 -24.07 -14.05 -12.05
N LYS A 696 -23.32 -14.41 -11.02
CA LYS A 696 -23.87 -14.89 -9.73
C LYS A 696 -23.57 -13.90 -8.63
N LYS A 697 -24.58 -13.52 -7.85
CA LYS A 697 -24.41 -12.76 -6.60
C LYS A 697 -23.77 -13.65 -5.54
N ILE A 698 -22.76 -13.13 -4.85
CA ILE A 698 -22.09 -13.76 -3.72
C ILE A 698 -22.22 -12.79 -2.56
N PRO A 699 -22.95 -13.16 -1.48
CA PRO A 699 -23.10 -12.30 -0.32
C PRO A 699 -21.77 -12.23 0.47
N ILE A 700 -21.46 -11.08 1.01
CA ILE A 700 -20.21 -10.84 1.74
C ILE A 700 -20.53 -10.54 3.21
N PRO A 701 -20.08 -11.39 4.18
CA PRO A 701 -20.15 -11.06 5.60
C PRO A 701 -19.08 -10.00 5.89
N ALA A 702 -19.22 -9.25 6.94
CA ALA A 702 -18.31 -8.22 7.44
C ALA A 702 -18.98 -6.84 7.45
N GLY A 703 -18.46 -5.89 8.21
CA GLY A 703 -18.98 -4.53 8.31
C GLY A 703 -18.01 -3.49 7.81
N ASP A 704 -18.26 -2.24 8.13
CA ASP A 704 -17.45 -1.11 7.73
C ASP A 704 -16.20 -0.95 8.61
N PHE A 705 -15.34 -0.01 8.20
CA PHE A 705 -14.13 0.39 8.92
C PHE A 705 -14.46 1.25 10.15
N GLU A 706 -13.60 2.20 10.48
CA GLU A 706 -13.84 3.21 11.50
C GLU A 706 -14.86 4.24 11.01
N PRO A 707 -15.62 4.82 11.90
CA PRO A 707 -15.71 4.54 13.33
C PRO A 707 -16.66 3.39 13.70
N TYR A 708 -17.14 2.61 12.75
CA TYR A 708 -18.04 1.48 13.00
C TYR A 708 -17.35 0.31 13.74
N GLY A 709 -16.04 0.11 13.51
CA GLY A 709 -15.22 -0.80 14.30
C GLY A 709 -15.41 -2.28 14.00
N SER A 710 -15.42 -2.67 12.72
CA SER A 710 -15.45 -4.08 12.31
C SER A 710 -14.04 -4.66 12.19
N PHE A 711 -13.67 -5.66 13.00
CA PHE A 711 -12.35 -6.30 12.90
C PHE A 711 -12.13 -7.09 11.60
N ASN A 712 -13.19 -7.40 10.88
CA ASN A 712 -13.19 -7.94 9.52
C ASN A 712 -13.92 -6.95 8.60
N PRO A 713 -13.30 -5.83 8.21
CA PRO A 713 -14.01 -4.79 7.48
C PRO A 713 -14.07 -5.07 5.98
N VAL A 714 -15.15 -4.59 5.37
CA VAL A 714 -15.29 -4.39 3.93
C VAL A 714 -16.10 -3.13 3.68
N TRP A 715 -15.75 -2.41 2.64
CA TRP A 715 -16.45 -1.20 2.21
C TRP A 715 -16.79 -1.27 0.71
N GLY A 716 -17.90 -0.70 0.35
CA GLY A 716 -18.30 -0.47 -1.03
C GLY A 716 -19.43 0.54 -1.09
N PRO A 717 -19.65 1.19 -2.25
CA PRO A 717 -20.63 2.24 -2.38
C PRO A 717 -22.05 1.69 -2.19
N TRP A 718 -22.85 2.45 -1.44
CA TRP A 718 -24.27 2.18 -1.30
C TRP A 718 -25.01 2.58 -2.57
N VAL A 719 -25.77 1.67 -3.13
CA VAL A 719 -26.61 1.89 -4.31
C VAL A 719 -28.08 1.93 -3.86
N PRO A 720 -28.81 3.02 -4.10
CA PRO A 720 -30.21 3.13 -3.68
C PRO A 720 -31.07 1.91 -4.08
N SER A 721 -31.90 1.44 -3.18
CA SER A 721 -32.77 0.24 -3.30
C SER A 721 -32.05 -1.10 -3.53
N LYS A 722 -30.71 -1.11 -3.58
CA LYS A 722 -29.93 -2.35 -3.84
C LYS A 722 -28.88 -2.64 -2.78
N GLY A 723 -28.59 -1.68 -1.90
CA GLY A 723 -27.52 -1.79 -0.92
C GLY A 723 -26.12 -1.78 -1.56
N ILE A 724 -25.16 -2.49 -0.98
CA ILE A 724 -23.80 -2.64 -1.48
C ILE A 724 -23.76 -3.75 -2.52
N THR A 725 -23.49 -3.41 -3.77
CA THR A 725 -23.50 -4.35 -4.92
C THR A 725 -22.11 -4.73 -5.42
N GLU A 726 -21.07 -4.05 -4.91
CA GLU A 726 -19.66 -4.37 -5.12
C GLU A 726 -18.87 -3.97 -3.87
N ILE A 727 -17.76 -4.62 -3.62
CA ILE A 727 -16.80 -4.27 -2.57
C ILE A 727 -15.58 -3.64 -3.23
N ASP A 728 -15.23 -2.43 -2.83
CA ASP A 728 -14.09 -1.71 -3.34
C ASP A 728 -12.83 -1.95 -2.52
N SER A 729 -12.96 -2.05 -1.18
CA SER A 729 -11.81 -2.24 -0.29
C SER A 729 -12.18 -3.06 0.96
N GLY A 730 -11.18 -3.43 1.74
CA GLY A 730 -11.34 -4.16 2.99
C GLY A 730 -10.45 -5.39 3.09
N SER A 731 -10.85 -6.31 3.96
CA SER A 731 -10.16 -7.60 4.13
C SER A 731 -9.79 -8.21 2.78
N SER A 732 -8.49 -8.40 2.53
CA SER A 732 -7.97 -8.69 1.19
C SER A 732 -7.14 -9.98 1.15
N PHE A 733 -5.89 -9.97 1.59
CA PHE A 733 -5.09 -11.17 1.79
C PHE A 733 -5.03 -11.53 3.27
N ILE A 734 -5.80 -12.50 3.68
CA ILE A 734 -5.87 -12.94 5.08
C ILE A 734 -5.00 -14.17 5.26
N GLN A 735 -4.16 -14.20 6.29
CA GLN A 735 -3.38 -15.37 6.67
C GLN A 735 -3.51 -15.68 8.17
N ALA A 736 -3.62 -16.96 8.50
CA ALA A 736 -3.49 -17.47 9.87
C ALA A 736 -2.42 -18.57 9.87
N VAL A 737 -1.33 -18.36 10.62
CA VAL A 737 -0.14 -19.21 10.55
C VAL A 737 0.25 -19.69 11.94
N HIS A 738 0.27 -21.00 12.15
CA HIS A 738 0.79 -21.65 13.37
C HIS A 738 2.17 -22.26 13.10
N LEU A 739 3.17 -21.72 13.74
CA LEU A 739 4.57 -22.08 13.60
C LEU A 739 4.95 -23.19 14.59
N THR A 740 4.42 -24.38 14.36
CA THR A 740 4.51 -25.54 15.27
C THR A 740 5.94 -26.05 15.52
N GLY A 741 6.95 -25.55 14.78
CA GLY A 741 8.31 -26.06 14.77
C GLY A 741 8.49 -27.30 13.86
N ALA A 742 7.41 -27.86 13.34
CA ALA A 742 7.45 -28.97 12.40
C ALA A 742 8.06 -28.55 11.03
N LYS A 743 8.41 -29.54 10.20
CA LYS A 743 8.92 -29.26 8.84
C LYS A 743 7.94 -28.42 7.99
N CYS A 744 6.65 -28.60 8.17
CA CYS A 744 5.59 -27.88 7.49
C CYS A 744 4.79 -27.09 8.52
N PRO A 745 4.78 -25.77 8.49
CA PRO A 745 3.90 -24.96 9.32
C PRO A 745 2.43 -25.24 8.98
N LYS A 746 1.53 -25.00 9.93
CA LYS A 746 0.08 -25.06 9.67
C LYS A 746 -0.39 -23.67 9.29
N ALA A 747 -0.64 -23.42 8.02
CA ALA A 747 -1.07 -22.13 7.52
C ALA A 747 -2.36 -22.25 6.73
N SER A 748 -3.18 -21.19 6.84
CA SER A 748 -4.40 -21.00 6.06
C SER A 748 -4.43 -19.59 5.54
N MET A 749 -4.90 -19.43 4.30
CA MET A 749 -4.92 -18.15 3.62
C MET A 749 -6.25 -17.95 2.91
N ILE A 750 -6.62 -16.70 2.67
CA ILE A 750 -7.74 -16.29 1.82
C ILE A 750 -7.34 -15.03 1.08
N LEU A 751 -7.52 -15.05 -0.23
CA LEU A 751 -7.54 -13.87 -1.05
C LEU A 751 -9.01 -13.56 -1.40
N THR A 752 -9.61 -12.61 -0.70
CA THR A 752 -11.06 -12.39 -0.66
C THR A 752 -11.70 -12.21 -2.04
N TYR A 753 -10.99 -11.54 -2.94
CA TYR A 753 -11.40 -11.31 -4.34
C TYR A 753 -10.88 -12.38 -5.31
N SER A 754 -10.26 -13.45 -4.82
CA SER A 754 -9.70 -14.57 -5.60
C SER A 754 -8.43 -14.18 -6.41
N GLN A 755 -7.72 -15.22 -6.87
CA GLN A 755 -6.38 -15.10 -7.44
C GLN A 755 -6.35 -14.49 -8.85
N SER A 756 -7.38 -14.69 -9.66
CA SER A 756 -7.42 -14.25 -11.05
C SER A 756 -8.37 -13.08 -11.25
N GLU A 757 -7.92 -12.05 -11.96
CA GLU A 757 -8.79 -10.96 -12.39
C GLU A 757 -9.60 -11.26 -13.67
N ASN A 758 -9.26 -12.34 -14.38
CA ASN A 758 -9.93 -12.72 -15.61
C ASN A 758 -11.30 -13.35 -15.32
N PRO A 759 -12.42 -12.72 -15.73
CA PRO A 759 -13.76 -13.20 -15.46
C PRO A 759 -14.07 -14.60 -16.05
N LYS A 760 -13.29 -15.06 -17.03
CA LYS A 760 -13.40 -16.41 -17.59
C LYS A 760 -12.63 -17.48 -16.81
N SER A 761 -11.81 -17.08 -15.86
CA SER A 761 -11.04 -18.01 -15.03
C SER A 761 -11.93 -18.67 -13.98
N LYS A 762 -11.71 -19.96 -13.73
CA LYS A 762 -12.33 -20.63 -12.58
C LYS A 762 -11.86 -20.05 -11.23
N HIS A 763 -10.70 -19.37 -11.23
CA HIS A 763 -10.11 -18.72 -10.07
C HIS A 763 -10.44 -17.22 -9.97
N PHE A 764 -11.54 -16.80 -10.61
CA PHE A 764 -12.05 -15.42 -10.53
C PHE A 764 -12.92 -15.18 -9.28
N ALA A 765 -13.50 -16.25 -8.71
CA ALA A 765 -14.46 -16.13 -7.60
C ALA A 765 -14.41 -17.30 -6.60
N ASP A 766 -13.49 -18.23 -6.73
CA ASP A 766 -13.47 -19.44 -5.90
C ASP A 766 -13.09 -19.16 -4.44
N GLN A 767 -12.13 -18.30 -4.18
CA GLN A 767 -11.79 -17.85 -2.82
C GLN A 767 -12.81 -16.84 -2.28
N THR A 768 -13.44 -16.01 -3.12
CA THR A 768 -14.54 -15.12 -2.72
C THR A 768 -15.70 -15.96 -2.15
N ARG A 769 -16.01 -17.11 -2.77
CA ARG A 769 -17.02 -18.05 -2.25
C ARG A 769 -16.60 -18.73 -0.94
N LEU A 770 -15.30 -18.93 -0.71
CA LEU A 770 -14.81 -19.41 0.59
C LEU A 770 -14.97 -18.32 1.66
N TYR A 771 -14.57 -17.08 1.37
CA TYR A 771 -14.71 -15.94 2.26
C TYR A 771 -16.17 -15.71 2.65
N SER A 772 -17.09 -15.70 1.68
CA SER A 772 -18.53 -15.63 1.91
C SER A 772 -19.05 -16.67 2.90
N LYS A 773 -18.45 -17.86 2.93
CA LYS A 773 -18.80 -18.97 3.82
C LYS A 773 -17.91 -19.06 5.06
N LYS A 774 -17.10 -18.04 5.35
CA LYS A 774 -16.13 -18.03 6.46
C LYS A 774 -15.16 -19.22 6.44
N ARG A 775 -14.83 -19.74 5.23
CA ARG A 775 -13.92 -20.88 5.04
C ARG A 775 -12.54 -20.41 4.61
N TRP A 776 -11.55 -21.24 4.85
CA TRP A 776 -10.14 -20.96 4.58
C TRP A 776 -9.57 -21.91 3.54
N ALA A 777 -8.68 -21.41 2.70
CA ALA A 777 -7.81 -22.23 1.87
C ALA A 777 -6.59 -22.69 2.70
N VAL A 778 -6.16 -23.94 2.51
CA VAL A 778 -4.95 -24.47 3.15
C VAL A 778 -3.72 -24.02 2.36
N ASP A 779 -2.74 -23.40 3.01
CA ASP A 779 -1.45 -23.16 2.36
C ASP A 779 -0.64 -24.46 2.23
N ARG A 780 -0.42 -24.88 1.00
CA ARG A 780 0.36 -26.10 0.68
C ARG A 780 1.84 -25.78 0.60
N PHE A 781 2.44 -25.45 1.74
CA PHE A 781 3.82 -25.02 1.84
C PHE A 781 4.83 -26.12 1.44
N CYS A 782 4.62 -27.34 1.89
CA CYS A 782 5.56 -28.43 1.65
C CYS A 782 5.33 -29.15 0.30
N PRO A 783 6.39 -29.65 -0.37
CA PRO A 783 6.27 -30.29 -1.67
C PRO A 783 5.29 -31.47 -1.70
N GLY A 784 5.23 -32.27 -0.62
CA GLY A 784 4.29 -33.37 -0.50
C GLY A 784 2.82 -32.92 -0.46
N GLN A 785 2.55 -31.78 0.19
CA GLN A 785 1.21 -31.17 0.20
C GLN A 785 0.84 -30.60 -1.18
N GLN A 786 1.80 -30.00 -1.90
CA GLN A 786 1.59 -29.48 -3.26
C GLN A 786 1.24 -30.60 -4.24
N LYS A 787 1.96 -31.74 -4.17
CA LYS A 787 1.70 -32.90 -5.03
C LYS A 787 0.31 -33.51 -4.83
N LYS A 788 -0.27 -33.36 -3.63
CA LYS A 788 -1.61 -33.82 -3.27
C LYS A 788 -2.70 -32.76 -3.52
N SER A 789 -2.37 -31.63 -4.15
CA SER A 789 -3.36 -30.55 -4.39
C SER A 789 -4.38 -30.97 -5.44
N PRO A 790 -5.68 -30.81 -5.18
CA PRO A 790 -6.73 -31.01 -6.19
C PRO A 790 -6.46 -30.15 -7.42
N GLY A 791 -6.57 -30.74 -8.62
CA GLY A 791 -6.42 -30.05 -9.88
C GLY A 791 -5.04 -29.43 -10.13
N LEU A 792 -4.00 -30.01 -9.54
CA LEU A 792 -2.61 -29.59 -9.71
C LEU A 792 -2.24 -29.50 -11.20
N LYS A 793 -1.73 -28.34 -11.60
CA LYS A 793 -1.14 -28.11 -12.92
C LYS A 793 0.36 -27.85 -12.78
N VAL A 794 1.17 -28.39 -13.69
CA VAL A 794 2.62 -28.23 -13.66
C VAL A 794 3.10 -27.69 -15.00
N LYS A 795 3.77 -26.53 -14.98
CA LYS A 795 4.44 -25.95 -16.14
C LYS A 795 5.94 -25.89 -15.89
N ARG A 796 6.72 -26.30 -16.89
CA ARG A 796 8.18 -26.33 -16.83
C ARG A 796 8.79 -25.49 -17.94
N PHE A 797 9.85 -24.75 -17.60
CA PHE A 797 10.68 -24.03 -18.55
C PHE A 797 12.13 -24.53 -18.45
N GLY A 798 12.84 -24.65 -19.57
CA GLY A 798 14.22 -25.13 -19.61
C GLY A 798 14.40 -26.55 -19.04
N GLY A 799 13.37 -27.40 -19.16
CA GLY A 799 13.36 -28.75 -18.61
C GLY A 799 13.03 -28.81 -17.11
N GLY A 800 12.54 -27.71 -16.52
CA GLY A 800 12.18 -27.61 -15.11
C GLY A 800 13.38 -27.41 -14.17
N ALA A 801 13.10 -27.14 -12.90
CA ALA A 801 14.12 -27.02 -11.86
C ALA A 801 14.80 -28.38 -11.58
N LYS A 802 16.14 -28.38 -11.45
CA LYS A 802 16.90 -29.61 -11.12
C LYS A 802 16.45 -30.20 -9.78
N ALA A 803 16.12 -29.36 -8.82
CA ALA A 803 15.66 -29.78 -7.51
C ALA A 803 14.36 -30.61 -7.56
N GLU A 804 13.50 -30.40 -8.56
CA GLU A 804 12.28 -31.19 -8.74
C GLU A 804 12.60 -32.69 -8.93
N ARG A 805 13.70 -33.01 -9.63
CA ARG A 805 14.16 -34.39 -9.86
C ARG A 805 14.71 -35.04 -8.59
N LYS A 806 15.07 -34.23 -7.57
CA LYS A 806 15.57 -34.69 -6.26
C LYS A 806 14.46 -34.75 -5.20
N GLY A 807 13.19 -34.77 -5.61
CA GLY A 807 12.07 -34.95 -4.70
C GLY A 807 11.41 -33.66 -4.15
N TYR A 808 11.89 -32.48 -4.58
CA TYR A 808 11.29 -31.20 -4.24
C TYR A 808 9.92 -30.98 -4.86
#